data_77750ad8df921d4c363a2cd06e77ae1f
#
_entry.id   77750ad8df921d4c363a2cd06e77ae1f
#
_cell.length_a   1.000
_cell.length_b   1.000
_cell.length_c   1.000
_cell.angle_alpha   90.00
_cell.angle_beta   90.00
_cell.angle_gamma   90.00
#
_symmetry.space_group_name_H-M   'P 1'
#
loop_
_entity.id
_entity.type
_entity.pdbx_description
1 polymer ?
#
loop_
_entity_poly.entity_id
_entity_poly.type
_entity_poly.pdbx_seq_one_letter_code
_entity_poly.pdbx_strand_id
1 'polypeptide(L)'
;MQTEKNKQNHMPLDNEYRYDIRNNPWKTVVIYIFFGFAWILFSDKVLELFAQNPREFAQFQTYKGWFYVVLTAILLYFLIRLDNRKIYMLSRDLRVKNQELTSFSEEMIAKEDELEVNIEQLNKSMEALERNKNFIDEIFNSTYTFILLWDLQGEVIDINEHFLEALQYSKEEVMNDKFERLIHPDEQFSFDVFIKDLFQYRVLTNMENRIVTKTGAVLDVLWNDKLITNPDTEEDFIASFGIDITNKKANESKIHDMAFKDKLTGLKNRVVFENEIGYLISEEKPFAIIYLDFDNFKNVNEVYGHEIGDRFLSTYSRKLVETFEDLEVYRWAGDEFVLLQLTDDIEALKTTLDQLQTITKCRWNIGKMEYYPSLSAGIARYPSDGSKSSELLKNVEMALYKSKDSGKSQAKFYEKHFEKDMQRLVYVENAISSVLQTENFQLFYQPIYELNTMVPIRLEALLRWKSAYNDVSTGEFIEVAEKTGQILEIDQWVIKNAFNFSAKHFCDKQIKIAVNLSAKSLKSDVLVSYIENVTNASQVNPHLIEFEITEHTLIENFEHTLAIVNRLREMGFGISLDDFGTRYSSLDYLRKIPFDTLKIDKSYIDKVSDEGKDRIIVEEIIRMANLLGLTTVAEGIETLEQRIVLEKLGCQLGQGYLMSRPVNETAVLELLDEMR
;
A
#
# COMPACT_ATOMS: atom_id res chain seq x y z
N MET A 1 -29.61 3.74 -65.69
CA MET A 1 -29.59 2.49 -66.50
C MET A 1 -28.22 1.90 -66.39
N GLN A 2 -28.20 0.72 -65.81
CA GLN A 2 -27.21 -0.34 -65.90
C GLN A 2 -25.77 0.00 -65.48
N THR A 3 -25.37 -0.45 -64.29
CA THR A 3 -24.85 -1.80 -63.90
C THR A 3 -23.51 -2.11 -64.55
N GLU A 4 -22.45 -2.19 -63.79
CA GLU A 4 -21.81 -3.43 -63.42
C GLU A 4 -20.50 -3.25 -62.66
N LYS A 5 -20.47 -3.92 -61.57
CA LYS A 5 -19.50 -4.90 -60.99
C LYS A 5 -18.29 -4.36 -60.25
N ASN A 6 -18.53 -4.39 -58.97
CA ASN A 6 -17.74 -5.16 -57.97
C ASN A 6 -16.44 -5.81 -58.49
N LYS A 7 -15.34 -5.33 -58.00
CA LYS A 7 -14.27 -6.24 -57.56
C LYS A 7 -13.76 -5.74 -56.21
N GLN A 8 -14.35 -6.34 -55.18
CA GLN A 8 -13.73 -6.43 -53.86
C GLN A 8 -12.35 -7.10 -54.04
N ASN A 9 -11.29 -6.33 -53.95
CA ASN A 9 -10.02 -6.89 -53.56
C ASN A 9 -9.98 -6.95 -52.03
N HIS A 10 -10.49 -8.06 -51.53
CA HIS A 10 -10.10 -8.53 -50.20
C HIS A 10 -8.57 -8.77 -50.26
N MET A 11 -7.81 -7.82 -49.75
CA MET A 11 -6.51 -8.16 -49.18
C MET A 11 -6.80 -9.02 -47.94
N PRO A 12 -6.22 -10.20 -47.82
CA PRO A 12 -6.31 -10.92 -46.57
C PRO A 12 -5.61 -10.07 -45.51
N LEU A 13 -6.35 -9.61 -44.55
CA LEU A 13 -5.81 -9.18 -43.27
C LEU A 13 -5.09 -10.40 -42.70
N ASP A 14 -3.81 -10.46 -42.97
CA ASP A 14 -2.93 -11.43 -42.37
C ASP A 14 -3.08 -11.37 -40.84
N ASN A 15 -3.52 -12.50 -40.34
CA ASN A 15 -3.80 -12.83 -38.96
C ASN A 15 -2.53 -12.89 -38.07
N GLU A 16 -1.49 -12.09 -38.36
CA GLU A 16 -0.21 -12.18 -37.65
C GLU A 16 0.03 -11.11 -36.59
N TYR A 17 -0.90 -10.18 -36.37
CA TYR A 17 -0.84 -9.28 -35.21
C TYR A 17 -2.00 -9.47 -34.25
N ARG A 18 -2.39 -10.72 -33.99
CA ARG A 18 -2.95 -11.04 -32.70
C ARG A 18 -1.80 -11.01 -31.68
N TYR A 19 -1.38 -9.80 -31.33
CA TYR A 19 -0.71 -9.63 -30.05
C TYR A 19 -1.68 -10.16 -28.98
N ASP A 20 -1.34 -11.32 -28.50
CA ASP A 20 -2.04 -11.97 -27.39
C ASP A 20 -1.90 -11.05 -26.15
N ILE A 21 -2.81 -10.07 -26.05
CA ILE A 21 -2.99 -9.21 -24.88
C ILE A 21 -3.62 -10.06 -23.75
N ARG A 22 -3.56 -11.32 -23.84
CA ARG A 22 -3.64 -12.20 -22.70
C ARG A 22 -2.28 -12.18 -21.98
N ASN A 23 -1.99 -11.04 -21.34
CA ASN A 23 -1.22 -11.13 -20.12
C ASN A 23 -2.09 -11.98 -19.18
N ASN A 24 -1.92 -13.28 -19.34
CA ASN A 24 -2.61 -14.23 -18.52
C ASN A 24 -1.95 -14.12 -17.14
N PRO A 25 -2.56 -13.42 -16.17
CA PRO A 25 -1.97 -13.31 -14.84
C PRO A 25 -1.69 -14.71 -14.27
N TRP A 26 -2.38 -15.70 -14.79
CA TRP A 26 -2.15 -17.11 -14.51
C TRP A 26 -0.74 -17.60 -14.91
N LYS A 27 -0.11 -17.03 -15.94
CA LYS A 27 1.29 -17.42 -16.26
C LYS A 27 2.25 -17.03 -15.14
N THR A 28 2.10 -15.82 -14.61
CA THR A 28 2.91 -15.36 -13.48
C THR A 28 2.58 -16.16 -12.21
N VAL A 29 1.30 -16.43 -11.99
CA VAL A 29 0.83 -17.26 -10.87
C VAL A 29 1.31 -18.71 -11.01
N VAL A 30 1.23 -19.31 -12.20
CA VAL A 30 1.69 -20.67 -12.47
C VAL A 30 3.22 -20.78 -12.31
N ILE A 31 3.98 -19.81 -12.81
CA ILE A 31 5.43 -19.77 -12.59
C ILE A 31 5.76 -19.69 -11.09
N TYR A 32 5.03 -18.85 -10.36
CA TYR A 32 5.20 -18.68 -8.92
C TYR A 32 4.86 -19.96 -8.14
N ILE A 33 3.71 -20.57 -8.48
CA ILE A 33 3.27 -21.85 -7.87
C ILE A 33 4.25 -22.97 -8.20
N PHE A 34 4.69 -23.06 -9.46
CA PHE A 34 5.64 -24.10 -9.89
C PHE A 34 6.98 -23.93 -9.18
N PHE A 35 7.45 -22.70 -9.06
CA PHE A 35 8.69 -22.40 -8.35
C PHE A 35 8.57 -22.72 -6.85
N GLY A 36 7.41 -22.40 -6.23
CA GLY A 36 7.11 -22.77 -4.85
C GLY A 36 7.05 -24.28 -4.63
N PHE A 37 6.42 -24.99 -5.56
CA PHE A 37 6.33 -26.46 -5.51
C PHE A 37 7.70 -27.14 -5.70
N ALA A 38 8.46 -26.64 -6.67
CA ALA A 38 9.84 -27.13 -6.91
C ALA A 38 10.73 -26.89 -5.68
N TRP A 39 10.59 -25.72 -5.06
CA TRP A 39 11.33 -25.41 -3.85
C TRP A 39 10.98 -26.33 -2.68
N ILE A 40 9.69 -26.58 -2.46
CA ILE A 40 9.21 -27.46 -1.38
C ILE A 40 9.76 -28.91 -1.60
N LEU A 41 9.68 -29.40 -2.84
CA LEU A 41 10.08 -30.77 -3.16
C LEU A 41 11.61 -31.02 -3.10
N PHE A 42 12.39 -30.00 -3.52
CA PHE A 42 13.84 -30.18 -3.63
C PHE A 42 14.61 -29.72 -2.42
N SER A 43 14.15 -28.70 -1.73
CA SER A 43 14.95 -28.06 -0.69
C SER A 43 15.11 -28.92 0.56
N ASP A 44 14.14 -29.77 0.89
CA ASP A 44 14.24 -30.67 2.05
C ASP A 44 15.24 -31.79 1.80
N LYS A 45 15.25 -32.35 0.58
CA LYS A 45 16.23 -33.36 0.17
C LYS A 45 17.67 -32.83 0.14
N VAL A 46 17.83 -31.57 -0.22
CA VAL A 46 19.15 -30.91 -0.23
C VAL A 46 19.62 -30.65 1.22
N LEU A 47 18.71 -30.23 2.09
CA LEU A 47 19.04 -30.01 3.49
C LEU A 47 19.41 -31.28 4.24
N GLU A 48 18.75 -32.40 3.96
CA GLU A 48 19.10 -33.73 4.52
C GLU A 48 20.51 -34.17 4.15
N LEU A 49 21.05 -33.72 3.01
CA LEU A 49 22.40 -34.04 2.56
C LEU A 49 23.51 -33.27 3.28
N PHE A 50 23.20 -32.12 3.86
CA PHE A 50 24.18 -31.23 4.47
C PHE A 50 24.11 -31.15 6.01
N ALA A 51 23.00 -31.54 6.63
CA ALA A 51 22.83 -31.49 8.09
C ALA A 51 23.36 -32.74 8.78
N GLN A 52 24.35 -32.56 9.63
CA GLN A 52 24.95 -33.66 10.37
C GLN A 52 24.25 -33.96 11.70
N ASN A 53 23.37 -33.10 12.17
CA ASN A 53 22.61 -33.30 13.41
C ASN A 53 21.27 -32.54 13.41
N PRO A 54 20.30 -32.88 14.28
CA PRO A 54 18.99 -32.25 14.34
C PRO A 54 18.98 -30.74 14.63
N ARG A 55 20.00 -30.21 15.28
CA ARG A 55 20.11 -28.75 15.56
C ARG A 55 20.57 -27.97 14.34
N GLU A 56 21.48 -28.51 13.59
CA GLU A 56 21.91 -27.92 12.32
C GLU A 56 20.79 -27.97 11.29
N PHE A 57 20.02 -29.04 11.25
CA PHE A 57 18.87 -29.18 10.38
C PHE A 57 17.81 -28.07 10.66
N ALA A 58 17.53 -27.79 11.93
CA ALA A 58 16.60 -26.74 12.33
C ALA A 58 17.11 -25.33 11.98
N GLN A 59 18.42 -25.09 12.09
CA GLN A 59 19.03 -23.83 11.64
C GLN A 59 18.98 -23.69 10.12
N PHE A 60 19.27 -24.75 9.40
CA PHE A 60 19.19 -24.75 7.93
C PHE A 60 17.75 -24.62 7.42
N GLN A 61 16.77 -25.14 8.13
CA GLN A 61 15.34 -24.90 7.85
C GLN A 61 14.98 -23.41 7.96
N THR A 62 15.54 -22.71 8.92
CA THR A 62 15.36 -21.25 9.05
C THR A 62 15.98 -20.53 7.85
N TYR A 63 17.21 -20.83 7.49
CA TYR A 63 17.87 -20.25 6.32
C TYR A 63 17.14 -20.56 5.00
N LYS A 64 16.54 -21.74 4.89
CA LYS A 64 15.73 -22.15 3.73
C LYS A 64 14.52 -21.25 3.52
N GLY A 65 13.77 -20.94 4.58
CA GLY A 65 12.65 -20.01 4.52
C GLY A 65 13.08 -18.62 4.05
N TRP A 66 14.22 -18.17 4.55
CA TRP A 66 14.84 -16.91 4.17
C TRP A 66 15.19 -16.85 2.70
N PHE A 67 15.88 -17.88 2.21
CA PHE A 67 16.32 -17.95 0.83
C PHE A 67 15.12 -17.97 -0.12
N TYR A 68 14.02 -18.62 0.28
CA TYR A 68 12.77 -18.65 -0.49
C TYR A 68 12.16 -17.25 -0.64
N VAL A 69 12.10 -16.48 0.46
CA VAL A 69 11.53 -15.12 0.41
C VAL A 69 12.38 -14.19 -0.45
N VAL A 70 13.71 -14.27 -0.30
CA VAL A 70 14.62 -13.49 -1.14
C VAL A 70 14.49 -13.88 -2.61
N LEU A 71 14.48 -15.18 -2.88
CA LEU A 71 14.42 -15.70 -4.24
C LEU A 71 13.09 -15.39 -4.92
N THR A 72 11.96 -15.50 -4.18
CA THR A 72 10.64 -15.14 -4.71
C THR A 72 10.47 -13.63 -4.85
N ALA A 73 11.04 -12.83 -3.97
CA ALA A 73 11.07 -11.38 -4.12
C ALA A 73 11.90 -10.95 -5.35
N ILE A 74 13.04 -11.60 -5.58
CA ILE A 74 13.86 -11.40 -6.78
C ILE A 74 13.09 -11.83 -8.04
N LEU A 75 12.40 -12.97 -7.99
CA LEU A 75 11.58 -13.47 -9.09
C LEU A 75 10.45 -12.48 -9.40
N LEU A 76 9.73 -12.03 -8.37
CA LEU A 76 8.66 -11.05 -8.52
C LEU A 76 9.18 -9.71 -9.06
N TYR A 77 10.34 -9.25 -8.57
CA TYR A 77 11.02 -8.07 -9.09
C TYR A 77 11.36 -8.22 -10.58
N PHE A 78 11.91 -9.37 -10.99
CA PHE A 78 12.21 -9.63 -12.40
C PHE A 78 10.95 -9.69 -13.27
N LEU A 79 9.87 -10.29 -12.78
CA LEU A 79 8.59 -10.36 -13.50
C LEU A 79 7.97 -8.96 -13.68
N ILE A 80 7.96 -8.15 -12.62
CA ILE A 80 7.50 -6.75 -12.68
C ILE A 80 8.40 -5.92 -13.62
N ARG A 81 9.72 -6.15 -13.59
CA ARG A 81 10.67 -5.45 -14.46
C ARG A 81 10.51 -5.84 -15.94
N LEU A 82 10.16 -7.09 -16.22
CA LEU A 82 9.88 -7.56 -17.57
C LEU A 82 8.59 -6.93 -18.14
N ASP A 83 7.55 -6.81 -17.32
CA ASP A 83 6.30 -6.16 -17.72
C ASP A 83 6.50 -4.65 -17.96
N ASN A 84 7.23 -3.96 -17.08
CA ASN A 84 7.55 -2.55 -17.26
C ASN A 84 8.42 -2.31 -18.51
N ARG A 85 9.32 -3.24 -18.85
CA ARG A 85 10.09 -3.18 -20.10
C ARG A 85 9.20 -3.30 -21.34
N LYS A 86 8.18 -4.16 -21.29
CA LYS A 86 7.21 -4.32 -22.40
C LYS A 86 6.38 -3.03 -22.60
N ILE A 87 5.93 -2.40 -21.52
CA ILE A 87 5.18 -1.13 -21.57
C ILE A 87 6.06 -0.03 -22.18
N TYR A 88 7.34 0.04 -21.82
CA TYR A 88 8.28 1.01 -22.37
C TYR A 88 8.54 0.78 -23.87
N MET A 89 8.69 -0.46 -24.29
CA MET A 89 8.87 -0.80 -25.71
C MET A 89 7.62 -0.49 -26.53
N LEU A 90 6.42 -0.80 -25.99
CA LEU A 90 5.15 -0.49 -26.66
C LEU A 90 4.94 1.01 -26.84
N SER A 91 5.29 1.82 -25.83
CA SER A 91 5.20 3.28 -25.92
C SER A 91 6.19 3.88 -26.91
N ARG A 92 7.34 3.23 -27.10
CA ARG A 92 8.33 3.63 -28.12
C ARG A 92 7.85 3.29 -29.53
N ASP A 93 7.27 2.10 -29.71
CA ASP A 93 6.71 1.68 -31.00
C ASP A 93 5.54 2.57 -31.44
N LEU A 94 4.69 3.00 -30.47
CA LEU A 94 3.61 3.91 -30.74
C LEU A 94 4.12 5.29 -31.20
N ARG A 95 5.23 5.77 -30.63
CA ARG A 95 5.86 7.04 -31.06
C ARG A 95 6.42 6.95 -32.48
N VAL A 96 7.07 5.84 -32.80
CA VAL A 96 7.62 5.64 -34.17
C VAL A 96 6.48 5.58 -35.18
N LYS A 97 5.42 4.82 -34.90
CA LYS A 97 4.26 4.74 -35.82
C LYS A 97 3.52 6.06 -35.99
N ASN A 98 3.42 6.88 -34.94
CA ASN A 98 2.85 8.22 -35.07
C ASN A 98 3.74 9.16 -35.92
N GLN A 99 5.06 9.00 -35.87
CA GLN A 99 5.96 9.76 -36.73
C GLN A 99 5.88 9.31 -38.20
N GLU A 100 5.75 8.01 -38.45
CA GLU A 100 5.56 7.47 -39.82
C GLU A 100 4.21 7.91 -40.41
N LEU A 101 3.14 7.95 -39.60
CA LEU A 101 1.83 8.43 -40.05
C LEU A 101 1.84 9.92 -40.39
N THR A 102 2.63 10.72 -39.66
CA THR A 102 2.76 12.15 -39.96
C THR A 102 3.52 12.38 -41.26
N SER A 103 4.62 11.68 -41.51
CA SER A 103 5.40 11.78 -42.75
C SER A 103 4.62 11.24 -43.96
N PHE A 104 3.81 10.21 -43.78
CA PHE A 104 2.96 9.68 -44.85
C PHE A 104 1.81 10.65 -45.23
N SER A 105 1.28 11.38 -44.24
CA SER A 105 0.28 12.43 -44.50
C SER A 105 0.86 13.61 -45.26
N GLU A 106 2.10 14.02 -44.97
CA GLU A 106 2.80 15.08 -45.67
C GLU A 106 3.13 14.70 -47.12
N GLU A 107 3.51 13.46 -47.38
CA GLU A 107 3.78 12.97 -48.73
C GLU A 107 2.51 12.86 -49.58
N MET A 108 1.38 12.52 -48.97
CA MET A 108 0.08 12.48 -49.68
C MET A 108 -0.40 13.87 -50.07
N ILE A 109 -0.23 14.86 -49.17
CA ILE A 109 -0.60 16.28 -49.44
C ILE A 109 0.27 16.81 -50.58
N ALA A 110 1.58 16.54 -50.57
CA ALA A 110 2.45 17.00 -51.64
C ALA A 110 2.09 16.41 -53.02
N LYS A 111 1.66 15.12 -53.06
CA LYS A 111 1.17 14.49 -54.27
C LYS A 111 -0.18 15.03 -54.75
N GLU A 112 -1.04 15.42 -53.84
CA GLU A 112 -2.34 16.03 -54.18
C GLU A 112 -2.14 17.38 -54.85
N ASP A 113 -1.22 18.22 -54.30
CA ASP A 113 -0.86 19.50 -54.90
C ASP A 113 -0.24 19.35 -56.31
N GLU A 114 0.59 18.30 -56.52
CA GLU A 114 1.23 18.04 -57.83
C GLU A 114 0.21 17.59 -58.88
N LEU A 115 -0.82 16.84 -58.46
CA LEU A 115 -1.89 16.40 -59.37
C LEU A 115 -2.81 17.55 -59.81
N GLU A 116 -3.15 18.45 -58.91
CA GLU A 116 -4.02 19.63 -59.22
C GLU A 116 -3.34 20.60 -60.21
N VAL A 117 -2.06 20.87 -60.00
CA VAL A 117 -1.29 21.74 -60.91
C VAL A 117 -1.23 21.18 -62.36
N ASN A 118 -1.18 19.87 -62.54
CA ASN A 118 -1.18 19.25 -63.87
C ASN A 118 -2.55 19.27 -64.55
N ILE A 119 -3.66 19.28 -63.77
CA ILE A 119 -5.01 19.38 -64.31
C ILE A 119 -5.33 20.81 -64.71
N GLU A 120 -4.83 21.80 -63.99
CA GLU A 120 -5.03 23.24 -64.28
C GLU A 120 -4.33 23.69 -65.59
N GLN A 121 -3.20 23.09 -65.93
CA GLN A 121 -2.51 23.42 -67.17
C GLN A 121 -3.24 22.94 -68.43
N LEU A 122 -4.22 22.10 -68.35
CA LEU A 122 -4.92 21.50 -69.47
C LEU A 122 -6.17 22.24 -69.93
N ASN A 123 -6.66 23.16 -69.12
CA ASN A 123 -7.89 23.92 -69.46
C ASN A 123 -7.62 25.43 -69.64
N LYS A 124 -7.01 25.79 -70.76
CA LYS A 124 -6.78 27.18 -71.16
C LYS A 124 -8.00 27.77 -71.80
N SER A 125 -8.76 28.45 -71.07
CA SER A 125 -9.59 29.57 -71.57
C SER A 125 -9.92 30.52 -70.40
N MET A 126 -10.29 31.75 -70.70
CA MET A 126 -10.49 32.85 -69.73
C MET A 126 -11.46 32.51 -68.56
N GLU A 127 -12.35 31.52 -68.70
CA GLU A 127 -13.20 30.99 -67.61
C GLU A 127 -12.40 30.27 -66.51
N ALA A 128 -11.18 29.80 -66.83
CA ALA A 128 -10.31 29.16 -65.88
C ALA A 128 -9.71 30.14 -64.83
N LEU A 129 -9.54 31.40 -65.23
CA LEU A 129 -8.96 32.41 -64.33
C LEU A 129 -9.94 32.80 -63.22
N GLU A 130 -11.23 32.94 -63.56
CA GLU A 130 -12.24 33.23 -62.54
C GLU A 130 -12.58 32.06 -61.64
N ARG A 131 -12.57 30.82 -62.19
CA ARG A 131 -12.65 29.58 -61.42
C ARG A 131 -11.43 29.38 -60.53
N ASN A 132 -10.22 29.70 -61.04
CA ASN A 132 -9.00 29.61 -60.25
C ASN A 132 -8.99 30.61 -59.09
N LYS A 133 -9.47 31.83 -59.32
CA LYS A 133 -9.57 32.82 -58.26
C LYS A 133 -10.54 32.34 -57.16
N ASN A 134 -11.74 31.93 -57.57
CA ASN A 134 -12.74 31.41 -56.60
C ASN A 134 -12.26 30.13 -55.90
N PHE A 135 -11.51 29.28 -56.60
CA PHE A 135 -10.93 28.05 -56.05
C PHE A 135 -9.82 28.37 -55.05
N ILE A 136 -8.94 29.32 -55.35
CA ILE A 136 -7.89 29.78 -54.41
C ILE A 136 -8.52 30.41 -53.17
N ASP A 137 -9.56 31.24 -53.37
CA ASP A 137 -10.28 31.85 -52.27
C ASP A 137 -10.99 30.81 -51.40
N GLU A 138 -11.56 29.76 -52.04
CA GLU A 138 -12.19 28.66 -51.32
C GLU A 138 -11.16 27.79 -50.56
N ILE A 139 -10.00 27.46 -51.14
CA ILE A 139 -8.91 26.77 -50.47
C ILE A 139 -8.36 27.62 -49.32
N PHE A 140 -8.14 28.91 -49.59
CA PHE A 140 -7.62 29.85 -48.63
C PHE A 140 -8.52 29.96 -47.39
N ASN A 141 -9.85 29.89 -47.58
CA ASN A 141 -10.81 29.98 -46.47
C ASN A 141 -11.27 28.64 -45.91
N SER A 142 -11.10 27.54 -46.63
CA SER A 142 -11.54 26.20 -46.17
C SER A 142 -10.46 25.39 -45.41
N THR A 143 -9.23 25.88 -45.38
CA THR A 143 -8.14 25.21 -44.67
C THR A 143 -8.24 25.43 -43.16
N TYR A 144 -7.98 24.35 -42.38
CA TYR A 144 -7.84 24.45 -40.92
C TYR A 144 -6.47 25.00 -40.48
N THR A 145 -5.76 25.65 -41.41
CA THR A 145 -4.48 26.31 -41.15
C THR A 145 -4.70 27.82 -41.18
N PHE A 146 -4.15 28.55 -40.26
CA PHE A 146 -4.14 29.99 -40.28
C PHE A 146 -3.28 30.46 -41.45
N ILE A 147 -3.83 31.30 -42.31
CA ILE A 147 -3.08 31.87 -43.41
C ILE A 147 -3.14 33.38 -43.28
N LEU A 148 -1.97 33.99 -43.27
CA LEU A 148 -1.80 35.43 -43.23
C LEU A 148 -0.83 35.84 -44.32
N LEU A 149 -1.23 36.84 -45.12
CA LEU A 149 -0.37 37.51 -46.06
C LEU A 149 -0.12 38.94 -45.55
N TRP A 150 1.13 39.34 -45.54
CA TRP A 150 1.52 40.65 -45.04
C TRP A 150 2.77 41.19 -45.77
N ASP A 151 2.92 42.52 -45.75
CA ASP A 151 4.04 43.15 -46.43
C ASP A 151 5.32 43.23 -45.58
N LEU A 152 6.37 43.77 -46.16
CA LEU A 152 7.65 43.94 -45.45
C LEU A 152 7.63 45.04 -44.37
N GLN A 153 6.55 45.81 -44.27
CA GLN A 153 6.28 46.83 -43.26
C GLN A 153 5.44 46.24 -42.09
N GLY A 154 5.00 44.96 -42.21
CA GLY A 154 4.19 44.28 -41.23
C GLY A 154 2.68 44.52 -41.39
N GLU A 155 2.23 45.19 -42.45
CA GLU A 155 0.81 45.46 -42.72
C GLU A 155 0.14 44.22 -43.31
N VAL A 156 -1.04 43.87 -42.80
CA VAL A 156 -1.79 42.70 -43.24
C VAL A 156 -2.41 42.93 -44.60
N ILE A 157 -2.04 42.14 -45.60
CA ILE A 157 -2.55 42.18 -46.97
C ILE A 157 -3.80 41.32 -47.12
N ASP A 158 -3.79 40.12 -46.51
CA ASP A 158 -4.94 39.22 -46.52
C ASP A 158 -4.85 38.22 -45.37
N ILE A 159 -5.99 37.68 -44.95
CA ILE A 159 -6.14 36.75 -43.86
C ILE A 159 -7.31 35.80 -44.11
N ASN A 160 -7.16 34.52 -43.87
CA ASN A 160 -8.25 33.57 -44.11
C ASN A 160 -9.31 33.58 -42.99
N GLU A 161 -10.53 33.16 -43.36
CA GLU A 161 -11.67 33.15 -42.43
C GLU A 161 -11.41 32.32 -41.16
N HIS A 162 -10.78 31.17 -41.30
CA HIS A 162 -10.46 30.33 -40.17
C HIS A 162 -9.58 31.03 -39.11
N PHE A 163 -8.62 31.82 -39.55
CA PHE A 163 -7.79 32.60 -38.64
C PHE A 163 -8.56 33.76 -38.01
N LEU A 164 -9.42 34.44 -38.78
CA LEU A 164 -10.31 35.49 -38.25
C LEU A 164 -11.27 34.97 -37.19
N GLU A 165 -11.87 33.80 -37.42
CA GLU A 165 -12.73 33.14 -36.43
C GLU A 165 -11.97 32.83 -35.13
N ALA A 166 -10.77 32.29 -35.23
CA ALA A 166 -9.92 31.99 -34.07
C ALA A 166 -9.53 33.27 -33.31
N LEU A 167 -9.21 34.34 -34.03
CA LEU A 167 -8.88 35.66 -33.46
C LEU A 167 -10.07 36.42 -32.90
N GLN A 168 -11.28 36.10 -33.36
CA GLN A 168 -12.53 36.81 -33.05
C GLN A 168 -12.55 38.29 -33.53
N TYR A 169 -11.80 38.60 -34.57
CA TYR A 169 -11.80 39.91 -35.25
C TYR A 169 -12.55 39.82 -36.56
N SER A 170 -13.12 40.96 -37.01
CA SER A 170 -13.58 41.06 -38.39
C SER A 170 -12.41 41.34 -39.32
N LYS A 171 -12.56 40.99 -40.60
CA LYS A 171 -11.52 41.23 -41.62
C LYS A 171 -11.14 42.70 -41.70
N GLU A 172 -12.12 43.60 -41.59
CA GLU A 172 -11.91 45.06 -41.65
C GLU A 172 -11.09 45.60 -40.46
N GLU A 173 -11.16 44.92 -39.31
CA GLU A 173 -10.42 45.31 -38.09
C GLU A 173 -8.94 44.92 -38.16
N VAL A 174 -8.59 43.92 -38.97
CA VAL A 174 -7.23 43.38 -39.08
C VAL A 174 -6.52 43.88 -40.35
N MET A 175 -7.27 44.11 -41.42
CA MET A 175 -6.72 44.61 -42.67
C MET A 175 -6.10 45.99 -42.51
N ASN A 176 -4.94 46.21 -43.10
CA ASN A 176 -4.17 47.48 -43.04
C ASN A 176 -3.71 47.82 -41.60
N ASP A 177 -3.74 46.88 -40.67
CA ASP A 177 -3.13 47.02 -39.35
C ASP A 177 -1.86 46.13 -39.28
N LYS A 178 -1.02 46.37 -38.29
CA LYS A 178 0.23 45.62 -38.15
C LYS A 178 0.02 44.28 -37.45
N PHE A 179 0.56 43.20 -38.01
CA PHE A 179 0.51 41.86 -37.45
C PHE A 179 1.12 41.79 -36.04
N GLU A 180 2.14 42.61 -35.74
CA GLU A 180 2.74 42.71 -34.39
C GLU A 180 1.71 42.92 -33.27
N ARG A 181 0.59 43.58 -33.57
CA ARG A 181 -0.47 43.81 -32.59
C ARG A 181 -1.18 42.54 -32.12
N LEU A 182 -1.14 41.50 -32.91
CA LEU A 182 -1.75 40.21 -32.58
C LEU A 182 -0.81 39.33 -31.74
N ILE A 183 0.49 39.66 -31.72
CA ILE A 183 1.49 38.90 -30.97
C ILE A 183 1.42 39.24 -29.47
N HIS A 184 1.57 38.25 -28.60
CA HIS A 184 1.56 38.48 -27.17
C HIS A 184 2.65 39.46 -26.75
N PRO A 185 2.37 40.45 -25.87
CA PRO A 185 3.32 41.52 -25.52
C PRO A 185 4.68 41.04 -25.02
N ASP A 186 4.74 39.89 -24.31
CA ASP A 186 5.97 39.29 -23.79
C ASP A 186 6.87 38.68 -24.88
N GLU A 187 6.33 38.46 -26.08
CA GLU A 187 7.01 37.81 -27.21
C GLU A 187 7.30 38.78 -28.38
N GLN A 188 7.14 40.06 -28.17
CA GLN A 188 7.53 41.03 -29.16
C GLN A 188 9.02 40.93 -29.49
N PHE A 189 9.31 40.31 -30.61
CA PHE A 189 10.64 40.19 -31.17
C PHE A 189 10.98 41.39 -32.05
N SER A 190 12.27 41.59 -32.31
CA SER A 190 12.68 42.61 -33.23
C SER A 190 12.23 42.24 -34.65
N PHE A 191 11.24 42.96 -35.16
CA PHE A 191 10.70 42.80 -36.53
C PHE A 191 11.82 42.89 -37.57
N ASP A 192 12.76 43.81 -37.39
CA ASP A 192 13.92 43.99 -38.27
C ASP A 192 14.82 42.75 -38.35
N VAL A 193 14.99 42.01 -37.24
CA VAL A 193 15.77 40.77 -37.22
C VAL A 193 15.04 39.67 -37.97
N PHE A 194 13.74 39.51 -37.73
CA PHE A 194 12.91 38.54 -38.42
C PHE A 194 12.91 38.75 -39.94
N ILE A 195 12.68 39.99 -40.39
CA ILE A 195 12.71 40.34 -41.81
C ILE A 195 14.08 40.03 -42.41
N LYS A 196 15.18 40.35 -41.71
CA LYS A 196 16.52 40.07 -42.17
C LYS A 196 16.79 38.58 -42.32
N ASP A 197 16.35 37.78 -41.38
CA ASP A 197 16.50 36.33 -41.44
C ASP A 197 15.63 35.74 -42.57
N LEU A 198 14.41 36.25 -42.76
CA LEU A 198 13.54 35.83 -43.84
C LEU A 198 14.10 36.21 -45.22
N PHE A 199 14.73 37.34 -45.36
CA PHE A 199 15.46 37.70 -46.59
C PHE A 199 16.66 36.80 -46.85
N GLN A 200 17.39 36.39 -45.76
CA GLN A 200 18.55 35.55 -45.88
C GLN A 200 18.18 34.10 -46.23
N TYR A 201 17.16 33.56 -45.57
CA TYR A 201 16.81 32.13 -45.67
C TYR A 201 15.61 31.88 -46.60
N ARG A 202 14.86 32.89 -46.98
CA ARG A 202 13.63 32.84 -47.81
C ARG A 202 12.45 32.07 -47.21
N VAL A 203 12.70 31.20 -46.21
CA VAL A 203 11.69 30.44 -45.48
C VAL A 203 12.16 30.32 -44.03
N LEU A 204 11.29 30.60 -43.08
CA LEU A 204 11.47 30.31 -41.66
C LEU A 204 10.41 29.26 -41.27
N THR A 205 10.84 28.20 -40.61
CA THR A 205 9.95 27.08 -40.24
C THR A 205 9.99 26.83 -38.74
N ASN A 206 8.86 26.33 -38.24
CA ASN A 206 8.72 25.97 -36.82
C ASN A 206 8.94 27.12 -35.85
N MET A 207 8.49 28.33 -36.23
CA MET A 207 8.48 29.47 -35.35
C MET A 207 7.22 29.41 -34.47
N GLU A 208 7.41 29.33 -33.16
CA GLU A 208 6.30 29.31 -32.21
C GLU A 208 6.09 30.71 -31.63
N ASN A 209 4.87 31.19 -31.64
CA ASN A 209 4.49 32.45 -31.01
C ASN A 209 3.13 32.32 -30.35
N ARG A 210 2.91 33.12 -29.32
CA ARG A 210 1.61 33.30 -28.70
C ARG A 210 0.90 34.49 -29.35
N ILE A 211 -0.36 34.29 -29.74
CA ILE A 211 -1.22 35.30 -30.31
C ILE A 211 -2.34 35.60 -29.33
N VAL A 212 -2.73 36.88 -29.27
CA VAL A 212 -3.82 37.34 -28.41
C VAL A 212 -5.07 37.61 -29.23
N THR A 213 -6.16 36.95 -28.87
CA THR A 213 -7.47 37.18 -29.49
C THR A 213 -8.11 38.49 -29.00
N LYS A 214 -9.16 38.95 -29.68
CA LYS A 214 -9.93 40.17 -29.31
C LYS A 214 -10.48 40.10 -27.88
N THR A 215 -10.82 38.93 -27.38
CA THR A 215 -11.31 38.69 -26.01
C THR A 215 -10.22 38.55 -24.99
N GLY A 216 -8.94 38.60 -25.38
CA GLY A 216 -7.78 38.41 -24.50
C GLY A 216 -7.38 36.95 -24.28
N ALA A 217 -7.98 36.01 -24.99
CA ALA A 217 -7.52 34.61 -24.98
C ALA A 217 -6.19 34.47 -25.72
N VAL A 218 -5.33 33.55 -25.29
CA VAL A 218 -4.02 33.32 -25.88
C VAL A 218 -4.05 32.02 -26.67
N LEU A 219 -3.57 32.06 -27.90
CA LEU A 219 -3.38 30.91 -28.78
C LEU A 219 -1.89 30.69 -28.99
N ASP A 220 -1.43 29.48 -28.82
CA ASP A 220 -0.09 29.03 -29.22
C ASP A 220 -0.13 28.63 -30.70
N VAL A 221 0.65 29.30 -31.55
CA VAL A 221 0.64 29.03 -32.97
C VAL A 221 2.04 28.66 -33.47
N LEU A 222 2.11 27.61 -34.26
CA LEU A 222 3.32 27.17 -34.95
C LEU A 222 3.30 27.70 -36.37
N TRP A 223 4.23 28.63 -36.68
CA TRP A 223 4.31 29.29 -37.97
C TRP A 223 5.36 28.70 -38.90
N ASN A 224 5.02 28.73 -40.20
CA ASN A 224 5.94 28.55 -41.29
C ASN A 224 5.80 29.77 -42.21
N ASP A 225 6.82 30.59 -42.25
CA ASP A 225 6.84 31.85 -42.95
C ASP A 225 7.66 31.73 -44.24
N LYS A 226 7.15 32.29 -45.34
CA LYS A 226 7.80 32.22 -46.63
C LYS A 226 7.75 33.61 -47.31
N LEU A 227 8.90 34.08 -47.75
CA LEU A 227 8.99 35.24 -48.60
C LEU A 227 8.57 34.87 -50.03
N ILE A 228 7.59 35.57 -50.57
CA ILE A 228 7.06 35.36 -51.91
C ILE A 228 7.18 36.66 -52.66
N THR A 229 7.67 36.58 -53.90
CA THR A 229 7.72 37.75 -54.82
C THR A 229 6.55 37.64 -55.79
N ASN A 230 5.74 38.69 -55.89
CA ASN A 230 4.68 38.76 -56.90
C ASN A 230 5.31 38.86 -58.30
N PRO A 231 5.05 37.89 -59.20
CA PRO A 231 5.67 37.88 -60.52
C PRO A 231 5.22 39.04 -61.41
N ASP A 232 4.10 39.68 -61.13
CA ASP A 232 3.54 40.74 -61.95
C ASP A 232 3.97 42.14 -61.51
N THR A 233 4.15 42.35 -60.17
CA THR A 233 4.53 43.63 -59.55
C THR A 233 5.97 43.68 -59.07
N GLU A 234 6.70 42.55 -59.02
CA GLU A 234 8.03 42.39 -58.44
C GLU A 234 8.08 42.82 -56.95
N GLU A 235 6.93 42.94 -56.27
CA GLU A 235 6.85 43.23 -54.84
C GLU A 235 6.97 41.96 -54.03
N ASP A 236 7.73 42.03 -52.93
CA ASP A 236 7.88 40.94 -51.98
C ASP A 236 6.84 41.04 -50.86
N PHE A 237 6.19 39.93 -50.54
CA PHE A 237 5.29 39.81 -49.42
C PHE A 237 5.57 38.51 -48.65
N ILE A 238 5.08 38.41 -47.42
CA ILE A 238 5.28 37.26 -46.56
C ILE A 238 3.99 36.47 -46.46
N ALA A 239 4.07 35.19 -46.73
CA ALA A 239 2.99 34.24 -46.48
C ALA A 239 3.32 33.40 -45.25
N SER A 240 2.50 33.60 -44.22
CA SER A 240 2.61 32.90 -42.95
C SER A 240 1.51 31.85 -42.84
N PHE A 241 1.94 30.62 -42.57
CA PHE A 241 1.07 29.45 -42.35
C PHE A 241 1.15 29.02 -40.89
N GLY A 242 0.07 29.19 -40.13
CA GLY A 242 0.00 28.92 -38.72
C GLY A 242 -0.87 27.71 -38.42
N ILE A 243 -0.41 26.89 -37.48
CA ILE A 243 -1.19 25.81 -36.91
C ILE A 243 -1.41 26.11 -35.44
N ASP A 244 -2.67 26.11 -35.01
CA ASP A 244 -3.00 26.21 -33.59
C ASP A 244 -2.54 24.95 -32.86
N ILE A 245 -1.55 25.10 -31.99
CA ILE A 245 -0.99 24.05 -31.17
C ILE A 245 -1.38 24.17 -29.68
N THR A 246 -2.32 25.07 -29.36
CA THR A 246 -2.76 25.34 -27.98
C THR A 246 -3.23 24.06 -27.29
N ASN A 247 -4.13 23.32 -27.93
CA ASN A 247 -4.62 22.05 -27.41
C ASN A 247 -3.53 20.98 -27.34
N LYS A 248 -2.59 20.96 -28.29
CA LYS A 248 -1.47 20.04 -28.29
C LYS A 248 -0.56 20.30 -27.09
N LYS A 249 -0.14 21.54 -26.86
CA LYS A 249 0.66 21.95 -25.72
C LYS A 249 -0.04 21.68 -24.38
N ALA A 250 -1.34 22.00 -24.31
CA ALA A 250 -2.14 21.71 -23.13
C ALA A 250 -2.23 20.20 -22.85
N ASN A 251 -2.35 19.37 -23.91
CA ASN A 251 -2.37 17.93 -23.77
C ASN A 251 -1.00 17.35 -23.43
N GLU A 252 0.07 17.85 -24.03
CA GLU A 252 1.45 17.48 -23.69
C GLU A 252 1.76 17.82 -22.23
N SER A 253 1.36 19.01 -21.77
CA SER A 253 1.47 19.40 -20.35
C SER A 253 0.66 18.48 -19.44
N LYS A 254 -0.58 18.14 -19.82
CA LYS A 254 -1.41 17.18 -19.07
C LYS A 254 -0.81 15.78 -19.03
N ILE A 255 -0.26 15.32 -20.16
CA ILE A 255 0.42 14.02 -20.23
C ILE A 255 1.65 14.02 -19.34
N HIS A 256 2.43 15.10 -19.39
CA HIS A 256 3.58 15.29 -18.51
C HIS A 256 3.16 15.27 -17.03
N ASP A 257 2.14 16.05 -16.67
CA ASP A 257 1.63 16.06 -15.31
C ASP A 257 1.09 14.69 -14.88
N MET A 258 0.37 14.00 -15.77
CA MET A 258 -0.10 12.62 -15.50
C MET A 258 1.03 11.61 -15.35
N ALA A 259 2.14 11.79 -16.06
CA ALA A 259 3.29 10.89 -15.98
C ALA A 259 4.14 11.12 -14.74
N PHE A 260 4.22 12.37 -14.24
CA PHE A 260 5.19 12.75 -13.23
C PHE A 260 4.59 13.30 -11.93
N LYS A 261 3.28 13.60 -11.90
CA LYS A 261 2.60 14.12 -10.71
C LYS A 261 1.46 13.24 -10.26
N ASP A 262 1.17 13.23 -8.98
CA ASP A 262 -0.04 12.67 -8.39
C ASP A 262 -1.23 13.62 -8.61
N LYS A 263 -2.33 13.10 -9.15
CA LYS A 263 -3.51 13.91 -9.53
C LYS A 263 -4.24 14.54 -8.35
N LEU A 264 -4.19 13.90 -7.18
CA LEU A 264 -4.91 14.36 -6.01
C LEU A 264 -4.15 15.48 -5.29
N THR A 265 -2.85 15.31 -5.12
CA THR A 265 -2.01 16.17 -4.29
C THR A 265 -1.19 17.17 -5.09
N GLY A 266 -0.95 16.90 -6.38
CA GLY A 266 -0.07 17.69 -7.24
C GLY A 266 1.42 17.47 -6.96
N LEU A 267 1.78 16.62 -6.00
CA LEU A 267 3.16 16.26 -5.70
C LEU A 267 3.78 15.43 -6.83
N LYS A 268 5.10 15.39 -6.88
CA LYS A 268 5.84 14.43 -7.69
C LYS A 268 5.41 13.00 -7.32
N ASN A 269 5.27 12.13 -8.33
CA ASN A 269 4.85 10.75 -8.11
C ASN A 269 6.06 9.81 -7.90
N ARG A 270 5.77 8.54 -7.68
CA ARG A 270 6.75 7.45 -7.51
C ARG A 270 7.76 7.38 -8.66
N VAL A 271 7.33 7.61 -9.90
CA VAL A 271 8.22 7.50 -11.07
C VAL A 271 9.33 8.55 -11.00
N VAL A 272 9.00 9.78 -10.62
CA VAL A 272 9.97 10.84 -10.46
C VAL A 272 10.94 10.51 -9.31
N PHE A 273 10.41 10.04 -8.19
CA PHE A 273 11.23 9.64 -7.06
C PHE A 273 12.26 8.56 -7.44
N GLU A 274 11.83 7.48 -8.10
CA GLU A 274 12.72 6.39 -8.51
C GLU A 274 13.82 6.86 -9.45
N ASN A 275 13.52 7.81 -10.35
CA ASN A 275 14.52 8.42 -11.24
C ASN A 275 15.50 9.30 -10.46
N GLU A 276 15.02 10.13 -9.52
CA GLU A 276 15.88 11.05 -8.76
C GLU A 276 16.83 10.28 -7.84
N ILE A 277 16.38 9.26 -7.13
CA ILE A 277 17.31 8.45 -6.31
C ILE A 277 18.30 7.68 -7.19
N GLY A 278 17.88 7.21 -8.38
CA GLY A 278 18.79 6.59 -9.36
C GLY A 278 19.91 7.55 -9.79
N TYR A 279 19.57 8.80 -10.04
CA TYR A 279 20.54 9.85 -10.35
C TYR A 279 21.48 10.15 -9.17
N LEU A 280 20.93 10.33 -7.95
CA LEU A 280 21.74 10.61 -6.76
C LEU A 280 22.72 9.47 -6.44
N ILE A 281 22.30 8.23 -6.63
CA ILE A 281 23.17 7.06 -6.48
C ILE A 281 24.30 7.08 -7.53
N SER A 282 23.99 7.44 -8.79
CA SER A 282 25.00 7.51 -9.85
C SER A 282 26.03 8.61 -9.61
N GLU A 283 25.64 9.67 -8.89
CA GLU A 283 26.51 10.79 -8.48
C GLU A 283 27.18 10.55 -7.11
N GLU A 284 26.94 9.39 -6.49
CA GLU A 284 27.44 9.04 -5.14
C GLU A 284 27.11 10.10 -4.06
N LYS A 285 26.00 10.84 -4.23
CA LYS A 285 25.56 11.86 -3.28
C LYS A 285 24.81 11.24 -2.11
N PRO A 286 25.17 11.57 -0.85
CA PRO A 286 24.44 11.06 0.29
C PRO A 286 23.03 11.65 0.37
N PHE A 287 22.07 10.81 0.72
CA PHE A 287 20.67 11.19 0.94
C PHE A 287 19.98 10.23 1.91
N ALA A 288 18.84 10.64 2.42
CA ALA A 288 17.94 9.77 3.18
C ALA A 288 16.55 9.78 2.57
N ILE A 289 15.93 8.61 2.63
CA ILE A 289 14.53 8.36 2.28
C ILE A 289 13.76 8.29 3.59
N ILE A 290 12.71 9.12 3.72
CA ILE A 290 11.76 9.07 4.83
C ILE A 290 10.42 8.64 4.24
N TYR A 291 10.02 7.41 4.50
CA TYR A 291 8.76 6.83 4.02
C TYR A 291 7.69 6.97 5.11
N LEU A 292 6.59 7.58 4.77
CA LEU A 292 5.52 7.99 5.66
C LEU A 292 4.22 7.25 5.31
N ASP A 293 3.48 6.83 6.34
CA ASP A 293 2.17 6.20 6.18
C ASP A 293 1.26 6.59 7.35
N PHE A 294 0.02 6.99 7.04
CA PHE A 294 -0.94 7.35 8.07
C PHE A 294 -1.53 6.12 8.75
N ASP A 295 -1.45 6.11 10.07
CA ASP A 295 -1.99 5.02 10.86
C ASP A 295 -3.52 4.96 10.78
N ASN A 296 -4.07 3.82 10.36
CA ASN A 296 -5.51 3.57 10.31
C ASN A 296 -6.31 4.54 9.41
N PHE A 297 -5.69 5.12 8.37
CA PHE A 297 -6.36 6.06 7.47
C PHE A 297 -7.59 5.45 6.77
N LYS A 298 -7.60 4.14 6.58
CA LYS A 298 -8.75 3.40 6.08
C LYS A 298 -10.02 3.69 6.89
N ASN A 299 -9.92 3.77 8.23
CA ASN A 299 -11.06 4.08 9.10
C ASN A 299 -11.62 5.48 8.83
N VAL A 300 -10.76 6.45 8.48
CA VAL A 300 -11.20 7.80 8.11
C VAL A 300 -12.07 7.74 6.85
N ASN A 301 -11.62 6.97 5.85
CA ASN A 301 -12.38 6.78 4.62
C ASN A 301 -13.70 6.03 4.84
N GLU A 302 -13.71 5.03 5.71
CA GLU A 302 -14.92 4.25 6.02
C GLU A 302 -15.96 5.07 6.81
N VAL A 303 -15.52 5.91 7.74
CA VAL A 303 -16.42 6.70 8.60
C VAL A 303 -16.88 8.00 7.92
N TYR A 304 -15.96 8.72 7.26
CA TYR A 304 -16.23 10.05 6.73
C TYR A 304 -16.33 10.10 5.20
N GLY A 305 -16.06 8.98 4.52
CA GLY A 305 -16.06 8.88 3.05
C GLY A 305 -14.76 9.33 2.40
N HIS A 306 -14.48 8.79 1.21
CA HIS A 306 -13.25 9.05 0.44
C HIS A 306 -13.04 10.53 0.11
N GLU A 307 -14.12 11.31 -0.11
CA GLU A 307 -14.00 12.74 -0.42
C GLU A 307 -13.33 13.53 0.72
N ILE A 308 -13.64 13.19 1.96
CA ILE A 308 -13.02 13.82 3.13
C ILE A 308 -11.56 13.37 3.28
N GLY A 309 -11.28 12.08 3.09
CA GLY A 309 -9.93 11.55 3.07
C GLY A 309 -9.05 12.22 2.01
N ASP A 310 -9.56 12.37 0.80
CA ASP A 310 -8.87 13.04 -0.30
C ASP A 310 -8.58 14.52 0.00
N ARG A 311 -9.53 15.22 0.59
CA ARG A 311 -9.32 16.61 1.05
C ARG A 311 -8.26 16.70 2.13
N PHE A 312 -8.24 15.75 3.08
CA PHE A 312 -7.20 15.69 4.08
C PHE A 312 -5.82 15.50 3.44
N LEU A 313 -5.67 14.49 2.58
CA LEU A 313 -4.40 14.19 1.92
C LEU A 313 -3.90 15.38 1.07
N SER A 314 -4.78 16.06 0.34
CA SER A 314 -4.43 17.27 -0.43
C SER A 314 -4.03 18.44 0.46
N THR A 315 -4.67 18.60 1.62
CA THR A 315 -4.33 19.68 2.56
C THR A 315 -3.02 19.38 3.29
N TYR A 316 -2.82 18.11 3.68
CA TYR A 316 -1.59 17.66 4.33
C TYR A 316 -0.39 17.76 3.39
N SER A 317 -0.53 17.36 2.12
CA SER A 317 0.54 17.48 1.13
C SER A 317 1.02 18.91 0.95
N ARG A 318 0.09 19.86 0.90
CA ARG A 318 0.42 21.29 0.84
C ARG A 318 1.18 21.74 2.08
N LYS A 319 0.74 21.29 3.25
CA LYS A 319 1.41 21.60 4.51
C LYS A 319 2.83 21.00 4.61
N LEU A 320 3.03 19.80 4.07
CA LEU A 320 4.37 19.21 3.94
C LEU A 320 5.29 20.10 3.11
N VAL A 321 4.87 20.51 1.92
CA VAL A 321 5.67 21.38 1.03
C VAL A 321 5.94 22.72 1.68
N GLU A 322 4.96 23.35 2.33
CA GLU A 322 5.13 24.62 3.05
C GLU A 322 6.09 24.52 4.23
N THR A 323 6.17 23.36 4.88
CA THR A 323 7.00 23.16 6.08
C THR A 323 8.44 22.79 5.70
N PHE A 324 8.61 22.06 4.60
CA PHE A 324 9.88 21.50 4.16
C PHE A 324 10.29 22.06 2.81
N GLU A 325 10.63 23.36 2.76
CA GLU A 325 11.04 24.05 1.53
C GLU A 325 12.32 23.46 0.91
N ASP A 326 13.20 22.88 1.74
CA ASP A 326 14.47 22.28 1.32
C ASP A 326 14.38 20.77 1.04
N LEU A 327 13.20 20.15 1.16
CA LEU A 327 13.01 18.72 0.93
C LEU A 327 12.13 18.47 -0.28
N GLU A 328 12.45 17.43 -1.02
CA GLU A 328 11.57 16.95 -2.06
C GLU A 328 10.51 16.00 -1.47
N VAL A 329 9.24 16.31 -1.75
CA VAL A 329 8.07 15.55 -1.25
C VAL A 329 7.37 14.85 -2.40
N TYR A 330 7.13 13.55 -2.21
CA TYR A 330 6.49 12.69 -3.20
C TYR A 330 5.25 12.03 -2.63
N ARG A 331 4.27 11.77 -3.50
CA ARG A 331 3.16 10.88 -3.21
C ARG A 331 3.49 9.49 -3.73
N TRP A 332 3.56 8.51 -2.82
CA TRP A 332 3.90 7.14 -3.23
C TRP A 332 2.68 6.39 -3.74
N ALA A 333 1.68 6.22 -2.89
CA ALA A 333 0.38 5.63 -3.21
C ALA A 333 -0.60 5.87 -2.04
N GLY A 334 -1.90 5.85 -2.28
CA GLY A 334 -2.89 5.87 -1.21
C GLY A 334 -2.68 6.99 -0.18
N ASP A 335 -2.38 6.64 1.05
CA ASP A 335 -2.04 7.51 2.17
C ASP A 335 -0.53 7.58 2.49
N GLU A 336 0.30 7.10 1.55
CA GLU A 336 1.74 7.02 1.69
C GLU A 336 2.45 8.19 1.01
N PHE A 337 3.41 8.78 1.72
CA PHE A 337 4.28 9.86 1.24
C PHE A 337 5.74 9.50 1.41
N VAL A 338 6.58 10.06 0.57
CA VAL A 338 8.03 9.91 0.68
C VAL A 338 8.67 11.30 0.68
N LEU A 339 9.59 11.54 1.61
CA LEU A 339 10.46 12.70 1.61
C LEU A 339 11.87 12.26 1.28
N LEU A 340 12.52 13.02 0.42
CA LEU A 340 13.91 12.85 0.06
C LEU A 340 14.71 14.01 0.63
N GLN A 341 15.64 13.70 1.52
CA GLN A 341 16.51 14.68 2.15
C GLN A 341 17.96 14.44 1.70
N LEU A 342 18.61 15.49 1.19
CA LEU A 342 19.98 15.40 0.63
C LEU A 342 21.04 15.43 1.73
N THR A 343 20.89 14.54 2.71
CA THR A 343 21.85 14.31 3.79
C THR A 343 21.65 12.93 4.40
N ASP A 344 22.69 12.34 4.97
CA ASP A 344 22.65 11.11 5.76
C ASP A 344 22.92 11.38 7.26
N ASP A 345 23.02 12.65 7.65
CA ASP A 345 23.23 13.06 9.05
C ASP A 345 22.00 12.78 9.92
N ILE A 346 22.20 11.97 10.95
CA ILE A 346 21.13 11.50 11.84
C ILE A 346 20.48 12.66 12.61
N GLU A 347 21.23 13.67 13.02
CA GLU A 347 20.67 14.77 13.82
C GLU A 347 19.81 15.70 12.94
N ALA A 348 20.23 15.94 11.69
CA ALA A 348 19.40 16.64 10.71
C ALA A 348 18.09 15.86 10.43
N LEU A 349 18.18 14.55 10.27
CA LEU A 349 17.00 13.69 10.06
C LEU A 349 16.07 13.69 11.27
N LYS A 350 16.58 13.62 12.50
CA LYS A 350 15.76 13.73 13.72
C LYS A 350 15.03 15.06 13.78
N THR A 351 15.67 16.15 13.43
CA THR A 351 15.04 17.49 13.38
C THR A 351 13.85 17.49 12.41
N THR A 352 14.02 16.90 11.23
CA THR A 352 12.95 16.73 10.24
C THR A 352 11.80 15.88 10.80
N LEU A 353 12.12 14.79 11.50
CA LEU A 353 11.11 13.91 12.11
C LEU A 353 10.33 14.61 13.22
N ASP A 354 10.99 15.45 14.05
CA ASP A 354 10.33 16.23 15.10
C ASP A 354 9.36 17.27 14.50
N GLN A 355 9.77 17.92 13.41
CA GLN A 355 8.91 18.82 12.65
C GLN A 355 7.72 18.08 12.04
N LEU A 356 7.94 16.89 11.44
CA LEU A 356 6.88 16.02 10.92
C LEU A 356 5.88 15.64 12.02
N GLN A 357 6.35 15.23 13.18
CA GLN A 357 5.48 14.93 14.30
C GLN A 357 4.68 16.16 14.74
N THR A 358 5.29 17.33 14.75
CA THR A 358 4.64 18.58 15.15
C THR A 358 3.49 18.93 14.22
N ILE A 359 3.69 18.87 12.91
CA ILE A 359 2.64 19.18 11.93
C ILE A 359 1.56 18.07 11.89
N THR A 360 1.91 16.83 12.18
CA THR A 360 0.97 15.71 12.15
C THR A 360 0.09 15.67 13.39
N LYS A 361 0.67 15.81 14.59
CA LYS A 361 -0.07 15.72 15.86
C LYS A 361 -0.97 16.93 16.16
N CYS A 362 -0.98 17.96 15.32
CA CYS A 362 -1.90 19.07 15.47
C CYS A 362 -3.33 18.66 15.06
N ARG A 363 -4.29 19.46 15.54
CA ARG A 363 -5.70 19.30 15.16
C ARG A 363 -5.93 19.75 13.74
N TRP A 364 -6.46 18.86 12.91
CA TRP A 364 -6.84 19.13 11.53
C TRP A 364 -8.36 19.30 11.42
N ASN A 365 -8.79 20.41 10.81
CA ASN A 365 -10.20 20.69 10.55
C ASN A 365 -10.48 20.53 9.05
N ILE A 366 -11.20 19.49 8.66
CA ILE A 366 -11.56 19.20 7.28
C ILE A 366 -13.09 19.27 7.13
N GLY A 367 -13.60 20.41 6.69
CA GLY A 367 -15.04 20.66 6.68
C GLY A 367 -15.62 20.64 8.08
N LYS A 368 -16.46 19.63 8.39
CA LYS A 368 -17.05 19.43 9.73
C LYS A 368 -16.29 18.43 10.59
N MET A 369 -15.25 17.77 10.04
CA MET A 369 -14.47 16.75 10.72
C MET A 369 -13.32 17.38 11.49
N GLU A 370 -13.20 17.02 12.75
CA GLU A 370 -11.99 17.19 13.55
C GLU A 370 -11.19 15.90 13.51
N TYR A 371 -9.93 15.97 13.06
CA TYR A 371 -9.06 14.80 12.92
C TYR A 371 -7.71 15.04 13.59
N TYR A 372 -7.25 14.05 14.30
CA TYR A 372 -5.92 14.00 14.91
C TYR A 372 -5.15 12.84 14.26
N PRO A 373 -4.45 13.09 13.18
CA PRO A 373 -3.74 12.03 12.46
C PRO A 373 -2.59 11.46 13.28
N SER A 374 -2.33 10.20 13.07
CA SER A 374 -1.14 9.50 13.52
C SER A 374 -0.38 9.00 12.31
N LEU A 375 0.93 9.09 12.36
CA LEU A 375 1.83 8.79 11.25
C LEU A 375 2.96 7.90 11.73
N SER A 376 3.20 6.82 10.99
CA SER A 376 4.37 5.98 11.12
C SER A 376 5.39 6.30 10.02
N ALA A 377 6.69 6.26 10.34
CA ALA A 377 7.76 6.57 9.41
C ALA A 377 8.87 5.51 9.43
N GLY A 378 9.38 5.18 8.24
CA GLY A 378 10.62 4.43 8.07
C GLY A 378 11.70 5.32 7.46
N ILE A 379 12.96 5.15 7.85
CA ILE A 379 14.09 5.92 7.34
C ILE A 379 15.20 4.98 6.87
N ALA A 380 15.71 5.21 5.65
CA ALA A 380 16.89 4.56 5.13
C ALA A 380 17.83 5.59 4.49
N ARG A 381 19.15 5.42 4.69
CA ARG A 381 20.18 6.39 4.29
C ARG A 381 21.10 5.77 3.24
N TYR A 382 21.40 6.55 2.22
CA TYR A 382 22.45 6.19 1.25
C TYR A 382 23.76 6.89 1.63
N PRO A 383 24.91 6.19 1.63
CA PRO A 383 25.08 4.77 1.25
C PRO A 383 24.98 3.78 2.40
N SER A 384 24.77 4.23 3.66
CA SER A 384 24.91 3.43 4.88
C SER A 384 23.96 2.24 4.95
N ASP A 385 22.72 2.41 4.48
CA ASP A 385 21.63 1.46 4.61
C ASP A 385 21.29 0.77 3.28
N GLY A 386 22.10 0.96 2.23
CA GLY A 386 21.96 0.31 0.94
C GLY A 386 22.75 1.01 -0.16
N SER A 387 23.14 0.26 -1.17
CA SER A 387 23.94 0.73 -2.32
C SER A 387 23.14 0.85 -3.62
N LYS A 388 21.94 0.31 -3.65
CA LYS A 388 21.04 0.30 -4.81
C LYS A 388 19.65 0.81 -4.43
N SER A 389 18.97 1.43 -5.38
CA SER A 389 17.61 1.92 -5.21
C SER A 389 16.65 0.85 -4.64
N SER A 390 16.67 -0.36 -5.20
CA SER A 390 15.82 -1.46 -4.75
C SER A 390 16.12 -1.94 -3.32
N GLU A 391 17.38 -1.85 -2.90
CA GLU A 391 17.81 -2.20 -1.55
C GLU A 391 17.35 -1.14 -0.55
N LEU A 392 17.56 0.15 -0.86
CA LEU A 392 17.11 1.26 -0.03
C LEU A 392 15.60 1.27 0.15
N LEU A 393 14.83 1.04 -0.93
CA LEU A 393 13.37 0.94 -0.87
C LEU A 393 12.92 -0.22 0.02
N LYS A 394 13.49 -1.40 -0.16
CA LYS A 394 13.21 -2.55 0.71
C LYS A 394 13.51 -2.22 2.18
N ASN A 395 14.62 -1.55 2.44
CA ASN A 395 15.08 -1.26 3.79
C ASN A 395 14.25 -0.18 4.48
N VAL A 396 13.80 0.84 3.74
CA VAL A 396 12.90 1.86 4.30
C VAL A 396 11.51 1.31 4.58
N GLU A 397 10.99 0.41 3.73
CA GLU A 397 9.72 -0.29 3.97
C GLU A 397 9.80 -1.18 5.22
N MET A 398 10.92 -1.89 5.42
CA MET A 398 11.13 -2.67 6.65
C MET A 398 11.17 -1.79 7.90
N ALA A 399 11.80 -0.63 7.82
CA ALA A 399 11.82 0.33 8.92
C ALA A 399 10.41 0.89 9.22
N LEU A 400 9.62 1.19 8.19
CA LEU A 400 8.22 1.60 8.34
C LEU A 400 7.37 0.49 8.96
N TYR A 401 7.50 -0.74 8.47
CA TYR A 401 6.83 -1.89 9.08
C TYR A 401 7.16 -2.02 10.57
N LYS A 402 8.45 -1.90 10.93
CA LYS A 402 8.87 -1.97 12.33
C LYS A 402 8.33 -0.82 13.17
N SER A 403 8.19 0.37 12.57
CA SER A 403 7.51 1.50 13.22
C SER A 403 6.06 1.16 13.57
N LYS A 404 5.31 0.59 12.62
CA LYS A 404 3.92 0.17 12.82
C LYS A 404 3.80 -0.96 13.85
N ASP A 405 4.68 -1.95 13.78
CA ASP A 405 4.72 -3.10 14.70
C ASP A 405 5.06 -2.69 16.13
N SER A 406 5.90 -1.69 16.31
CA SER A 406 6.32 -1.18 17.64
C SER A 406 5.32 -0.24 18.30
N GLY A 407 4.06 -0.17 17.81
CA GLY A 407 2.98 0.63 18.43
C GLY A 407 2.56 1.85 17.63
N LYS A 408 2.99 2.00 16.38
CA LYS A 408 2.62 3.12 15.47
C LYS A 408 3.07 4.49 15.98
N SER A 409 2.67 5.57 15.31
CA SER A 409 2.92 6.97 15.71
C SER A 409 4.38 7.29 16.05
N GLN A 410 5.32 6.69 15.36
CA GLN A 410 6.75 6.84 15.58
C GLN A 410 7.55 6.71 14.27
N ALA A 411 8.85 7.03 14.35
CA ALA A 411 9.78 6.87 13.26
C ALA A 411 10.86 5.84 13.62
N LYS A 412 11.26 5.00 12.66
CA LYS A 412 12.33 4.03 12.83
C LYS A 412 13.37 4.20 11.73
N PHE A 413 14.63 4.32 12.11
CA PHE A 413 15.74 4.14 11.18
C PHE A 413 15.91 2.67 10.87
N TYR A 414 16.26 2.37 9.63
CA TYR A 414 16.58 1.00 9.25
C TYR A 414 17.75 0.46 10.08
N GLU A 415 17.62 -0.77 10.53
CA GLU A 415 18.66 -1.51 11.22
C GLU A 415 18.75 -2.92 10.62
N LYS A 416 19.96 -3.42 10.43
CA LYS A 416 20.21 -4.73 9.79
C LYS A 416 19.44 -5.90 10.42
N HIS A 417 19.14 -5.82 11.72
CA HIS A 417 18.39 -6.87 12.39
C HIS A 417 16.92 -6.92 11.98
N PHE A 418 16.32 -5.84 11.46
CA PHE A 418 14.94 -5.84 10.96
C PHE A 418 14.72 -6.86 9.84
N GLU A 419 15.76 -7.06 9.02
CA GLU A 419 15.71 -8.10 7.99
C GLU A 419 15.53 -9.50 8.60
N LYS A 420 16.23 -9.79 9.68
CA LYS A 420 16.11 -11.08 10.37
C LYS A 420 14.74 -11.24 11.04
N ASP A 421 14.25 -10.17 11.68
CA ASP A 421 12.95 -10.17 12.34
C ASP A 421 11.83 -10.45 11.33
N MET A 422 11.84 -9.76 10.18
CA MET A 422 10.85 -9.95 9.13
C MET A 422 10.91 -11.36 8.54
N GLN A 423 12.10 -11.85 8.33
CA GLN A 423 12.34 -13.21 7.83
C GLN A 423 11.80 -14.25 8.83
N ARG A 424 12.02 -14.01 10.12
CA ARG A 424 11.50 -14.88 11.20
C ARG A 424 9.98 -14.86 11.23
N LEU A 425 9.37 -13.67 11.12
CA LEU A 425 7.91 -13.53 11.07
C LEU A 425 7.31 -14.32 9.90
N VAL A 426 7.84 -14.16 8.69
CA VAL A 426 7.37 -14.90 7.51
C VAL A 426 7.60 -16.41 7.66
N TYR A 427 8.70 -16.80 8.27
CA TYR A 427 8.97 -18.23 8.57
C TYR A 427 7.88 -18.80 9.49
N VAL A 428 7.58 -18.11 10.59
CA VAL A 428 6.58 -18.55 11.57
C VAL A 428 5.18 -18.54 10.97
N GLU A 429 4.81 -17.50 10.20
CA GLU A 429 3.52 -17.39 9.49
C GLU A 429 3.29 -18.58 8.54
N ASN A 430 4.32 -18.93 7.76
CA ASN A 430 4.25 -20.11 6.88
C ASN A 430 4.16 -21.42 7.67
N ALA A 431 4.84 -21.49 8.79
CA ALA A 431 4.75 -22.64 9.68
C ALA A 431 3.34 -22.81 10.25
N ILE A 432 2.70 -21.71 10.70
CA ILE A 432 1.32 -21.71 11.18
C ILE A 432 0.37 -22.20 10.07
N SER A 433 0.48 -21.65 8.87
CA SER A 433 -0.34 -22.06 7.72
C SER A 433 -0.21 -23.55 7.40
N SER A 434 1.01 -24.08 7.49
CA SER A 434 1.28 -25.51 7.27
C SER A 434 0.64 -26.39 8.37
N VAL A 435 0.71 -25.95 9.61
CA VAL A 435 0.18 -26.71 10.76
C VAL A 435 -1.34 -26.71 10.79
N LEU A 436 -1.97 -25.57 10.42
CA LEU A 436 -3.43 -25.48 10.27
C LEU A 436 -3.95 -26.44 9.21
N GLN A 437 -3.27 -26.57 8.07
CA GLN A 437 -3.66 -27.48 6.99
C GLN A 437 -3.45 -28.95 7.31
N THR A 438 -2.47 -29.28 8.16
CA THR A 438 -2.09 -30.67 8.48
C THR A 438 -2.66 -31.16 9.81
N GLU A 439 -3.43 -30.33 10.52
CA GLU A 439 -3.97 -30.60 11.85
C GLU A 439 -2.89 -31.09 12.86
N ASN A 440 -1.68 -30.60 12.72
CA ASN A 440 -0.55 -30.98 13.58
C ASN A 440 -0.49 -30.21 14.90
N PHE A 441 -1.63 -29.75 15.38
CA PHE A 441 -1.80 -29.25 16.72
C PHE A 441 -2.11 -30.40 17.71
N GLN A 442 -1.82 -30.15 18.97
CA GLN A 442 -2.28 -30.98 20.08
C GLN A 442 -2.55 -30.09 21.29
N LEU A 443 -3.50 -30.47 22.10
CA LEU A 443 -3.73 -29.85 23.39
C LEU A 443 -2.93 -30.58 24.45
N PHE A 444 -2.26 -29.79 25.27
CA PHE A 444 -1.74 -30.23 26.56
C PHE A 444 -2.64 -29.63 27.63
N TYR A 445 -2.71 -30.30 28.75
CA TYR A 445 -3.54 -29.86 29.85
C TYR A 445 -2.67 -29.67 31.07
N GLN A 446 -2.78 -28.50 31.73
CA GLN A 446 -2.10 -28.24 32.97
C GLN A 446 -3.12 -28.25 34.10
N PRO A 447 -2.97 -29.13 35.10
CA PRO A 447 -3.88 -29.18 36.23
C PRO A 447 -3.77 -27.95 37.09
N ILE A 448 -4.92 -27.46 37.57
CA ILE A 448 -5.09 -26.40 38.57
C ILE A 448 -5.64 -27.06 39.82
N TYR A 449 -4.89 -26.89 40.87
CA TYR A 449 -5.13 -27.59 42.17
C TYR A 449 -5.81 -26.67 43.17
N GLU A 450 -6.68 -27.24 43.97
CA GLU A 450 -7.09 -26.60 45.21
C GLU A 450 -5.91 -26.62 46.19
N LEU A 451 -5.44 -25.47 46.65
CA LEU A 451 -4.20 -25.36 47.44
C LEU A 451 -4.26 -26.07 48.80
N ASN A 452 -5.47 -26.15 49.39
CA ASN A 452 -5.69 -26.76 50.69
C ASN A 452 -5.68 -28.29 50.65
N THR A 453 -6.29 -28.87 49.61
CA THR A 453 -6.49 -30.32 49.48
C THR A 453 -5.48 -30.97 48.55
N MET A 454 -4.84 -30.15 47.69
CA MET A 454 -3.98 -30.61 46.59
C MET A 454 -4.70 -31.55 45.60
N VAL A 455 -6.01 -31.35 45.43
CA VAL A 455 -6.82 -32.06 44.45
C VAL A 455 -6.93 -31.20 43.19
N PRO A 456 -6.66 -31.76 42.01
CA PRO A 456 -6.87 -31.04 40.74
C PRO A 456 -8.37 -30.94 40.45
N ILE A 457 -8.86 -29.76 40.32
CA ILE A 457 -10.28 -29.47 40.07
C ILE A 457 -10.55 -28.78 38.74
N ARG A 458 -9.50 -28.26 38.09
CA ARG A 458 -9.57 -27.64 36.75
C ARG A 458 -8.36 -28.05 35.93
N LEU A 459 -8.46 -27.93 34.63
CA LEU A 459 -7.41 -28.12 33.65
C LEU A 459 -7.35 -26.90 32.73
N GLU A 460 -6.19 -26.33 32.54
CA GLU A 460 -5.99 -25.31 31.48
C GLU A 460 -5.57 -26.00 30.19
N ALA A 461 -6.30 -25.76 29.10
CA ALA A 461 -5.99 -26.27 27.77
C ALA A 461 -4.96 -25.40 27.08
N LEU A 462 -3.78 -25.94 26.90
CA LEU A 462 -2.63 -25.25 26.36
C LEU A 462 -2.27 -25.81 24.99
N LEU A 463 -2.31 -24.97 23.98
CA LEU A 463 -1.93 -25.34 22.62
C LEU A 463 -0.46 -25.71 22.53
N ARG A 464 -0.20 -26.81 21.83
CA ARG A 464 1.14 -27.24 21.41
C ARG A 464 1.10 -27.65 19.96
N TRP A 465 2.17 -27.46 19.26
CA TRP A 465 2.30 -28.00 17.93
C TRP A 465 3.32 -29.11 17.85
N LYS A 466 3.11 -30.01 16.90
CA LYS A 466 4.01 -31.16 16.74
C LYS A 466 5.28 -30.74 15.99
N SER A 467 6.34 -30.98 16.66
CA SER A 467 7.75 -31.20 16.40
C SER A 467 8.45 -30.81 15.06
N ALA A 468 7.82 -30.34 13.99
CA ALA A 468 8.54 -29.97 12.78
C ALA A 468 9.25 -28.60 12.91
N TYR A 469 8.83 -27.79 13.88
CA TYR A 469 9.27 -26.40 14.09
C TYR A 469 9.70 -26.16 15.54
N ASN A 470 10.53 -27.05 16.09
CA ASN A 470 10.98 -27.03 17.51
C ASN A 470 11.74 -25.75 17.89
N ASP A 471 12.17 -24.98 16.93
CA ASP A 471 12.86 -23.70 17.09
C ASP A 471 11.92 -22.50 17.33
N VAL A 472 10.60 -22.69 17.20
CA VAL A 472 9.58 -21.68 17.45
C VAL A 472 8.86 -21.97 18.77
N SER A 473 8.94 -21.03 19.70
CA SER A 473 8.22 -21.15 20.97
C SER A 473 6.72 -20.95 20.78
N THR A 474 5.91 -21.50 21.70
CA THR A 474 4.44 -21.28 21.66
C THR A 474 4.08 -19.80 21.77
N GLY A 475 4.80 -19.02 22.57
CA GLY A 475 4.58 -17.58 22.70
C GLY A 475 4.82 -16.83 21.40
N GLU A 476 5.96 -17.09 20.74
CA GLU A 476 6.27 -16.50 19.42
C GLU A 476 5.23 -16.89 18.37
N PHE A 477 4.80 -18.13 18.38
CA PHE A 477 3.76 -18.63 17.48
C PHE A 477 2.43 -17.89 17.67
N ILE A 478 1.96 -17.75 18.90
CA ILE A 478 0.70 -17.05 19.23
C ILE A 478 0.81 -15.57 18.84
N GLU A 479 1.91 -14.91 19.17
CA GLU A 479 2.14 -13.51 18.81
C GLU A 479 2.06 -13.29 17.30
N VAL A 480 2.69 -14.15 16.50
CA VAL A 480 2.61 -14.07 15.03
C VAL A 480 1.20 -14.39 14.54
N ALA A 481 0.54 -15.40 15.09
CA ALA A 481 -0.83 -15.73 14.74
C ALA A 481 -1.80 -14.58 15.03
N GLU A 482 -1.62 -13.88 16.14
CA GLU A 482 -2.39 -12.67 16.45
C GLU A 482 -2.11 -11.54 15.45
N LYS A 483 -0.85 -11.27 15.11
CA LYS A 483 -0.50 -10.23 14.11
C LYS A 483 -1.12 -10.51 12.74
N THR A 484 -1.02 -11.76 12.28
CA THR A 484 -1.49 -12.16 10.94
C THR A 484 -3.00 -12.43 10.87
N GLY A 485 -3.67 -12.61 12.01
CA GLY A 485 -5.09 -12.96 12.08
C GLY A 485 -5.39 -14.45 12.06
N GLN A 486 -4.38 -15.30 11.90
CA GLN A 486 -4.52 -16.77 11.92
C GLN A 486 -4.95 -17.31 13.28
N ILE A 487 -4.84 -16.49 14.32
CA ILE A 487 -5.28 -16.86 15.69
C ILE A 487 -6.77 -17.22 15.74
N LEU A 488 -7.60 -16.67 14.86
CA LEU A 488 -9.04 -17.00 14.81
C LEU A 488 -9.30 -18.46 14.49
N GLU A 489 -8.58 -19.01 13.51
CA GLU A 489 -8.68 -20.42 13.14
C GLU A 489 -8.09 -21.33 14.24
N ILE A 490 -7.04 -20.86 14.89
CA ILE A 490 -6.42 -21.57 16.01
C ILE A 490 -7.36 -21.66 17.20
N ASP A 491 -7.97 -20.54 17.60
CA ASP A 491 -8.93 -20.51 18.70
C ASP A 491 -10.14 -21.44 18.41
N GLN A 492 -10.64 -21.41 17.17
CA GLN A 492 -11.69 -22.34 16.75
C GLN A 492 -11.27 -23.79 16.88
N TRP A 493 -10.04 -24.12 16.48
CA TRP A 493 -9.50 -25.47 16.63
C TRP A 493 -9.36 -25.86 18.11
N VAL A 494 -8.85 -24.98 18.95
CA VAL A 494 -8.69 -25.20 20.40
C VAL A 494 -10.06 -25.42 21.06
N ILE A 495 -11.01 -24.55 20.82
CA ILE A 495 -12.38 -24.64 21.36
C ILE A 495 -13.01 -25.99 20.98
N LYS A 496 -12.97 -26.36 19.69
CA LYS A 496 -13.54 -27.62 19.21
C LYS A 496 -12.93 -28.83 19.92
N ASN A 497 -11.60 -28.86 20.04
CA ASN A 497 -10.92 -30.01 20.63
C ASN A 497 -11.07 -30.08 22.17
N ALA A 498 -11.00 -28.94 22.86
CA ALA A 498 -11.23 -28.86 24.30
C ALA A 498 -12.67 -29.28 24.66
N PHE A 499 -13.67 -28.87 23.87
CA PHE A 499 -15.06 -29.26 24.07
C PHE A 499 -15.27 -30.76 23.85
N ASN A 500 -14.70 -31.32 22.79
CA ASN A 500 -14.76 -32.76 22.54
C ASN A 500 -14.08 -33.56 23.65
N PHE A 501 -12.93 -33.09 24.15
CA PHE A 501 -12.24 -33.73 25.25
C PHE A 501 -13.06 -33.67 26.55
N SER A 502 -13.65 -32.51 26.88
CA SER A 502 -14.53 -32.35 28.03
C SER A 502 -15.74 -33.28 27.97
N ALA A 503 -16.45 -33.24 26.84
CA ALA A 503 -17.66 -34.06 26.62
C ALA A 503 -17.36 -35.55 26.74
N LYS A 504 -16.21 -36.00 26.23
CA LYS A 504 -15.81 -37.42 26.25
C LYS A 504 -15.41 -37.93 27.62
N HIS A 505 -14.73 -37.11 28.46
CA HIS A 505 -14.04 -37.60 29.66
C HIS A 505 -14.60 -37.05 30.98
N PHE A 506 -15.39 -35.95 30.97
CA PHE A 506 -15.79 -35.24 32.18
C PHE A 506 -17.30 -35.04 32.37
N CYS A 507 -18.15 -35.74 31.56
CA CYS A 507 -19.60 -35.66 31.74
C CYS A 507 -20.05 -36.00 33.17
N ASP A 508 -19.41 -36.96 33.79
CA ASP A 508 -19.72 -37.42 35.16
C ASP A 508 -18.73 -36.90 36.21
N LYS A 509 -17.73 -36.15 35.81
CA LYS A 509 -16.65 -35.59 36.65
C LYS A 509 -16.77 -34.08 36.66
N GLN A 510 -16.79 -33.44 37.81
CA GLN A 510 -16.87 -31.98 37.95
C GLN A 510 -15.50 -31.28 37.71
N ILE A 511 -14.79 -31.65 36.64
CA ILE A 511 -13.52 -31.01 36.29
C ILE A 511 -13.78 -29.99 35.19
N LYS A 512 -13.45 -28.73 35.45
CA LYS A 512 -13.58 -27.67 34.47
C LYS A 512 -12.37 -27.64 33.55
N ILE A 513 -12.58 -27.26 32.29
CA ILE A 513 -11.52 -26.97 31.32
C ILE A 513 -11.51 -25.47 31.05
N ALA A 514 -10.39 -24.82 31.32
CA ALA A 514 -10.13 -23.44 30.96
C ALA A 514 -9.56 -23.35 29.54
N VAL A 515 -10.08 -22.42 28.76
CA VAL A 515 -9.73 -22.19 27.34
C VAL A 515 -9.43 -20.72 27.11
N ASN A 516 -8.24 -20.41 26.67
CA ASN A 516 -7.82 -19.07 26.35
C ASN A 516 -8.55 -18.51 25.10
N LEU A 517 -9.00 -17.26 25.16
CA LEU A 517 -9.57 -16.53 24.03
C LEU A 517 -8.70 -15.34 23.66
N SER A 518 -8.30 -15.27 22.39
CA SER A 518 -7.52 -14.14 21.89
C SER A 518 -8.36 -12.85 21.77
N ALA A 519 -7.68 -11.71 21.84
CA ALA A 519 -8.30 -10.39 21.63
C ALA A 519 -9.00 -10.27 20.26
N LYS A 520 -8.46 -10.92 19.22
CA LYS A 520 -9.06 -10.92 17.88
C LYS A 520 -10.34 -11.75 17.82
N SER A 521 -10.38 -12.88 18.50
CA SER A 521 -11.59 -13.69 18.58
C SER A 521 -12.72 -12.97 19.28
N LEU A 522 -12.43 -12.24 20.36
CA LEU A 522 -13.40 -11.43 21.07
C LEU A 522 -13.88 -10.18 20.30
N LYS A 523 -13.21 -9.80 19.22
CA LYS A 523 -13.69 -8.76 18.29
C LYS A 523 -14.54 -9.31 17.14
N SER A 524 -14.61 -10.64 17.01
CA SER A 524 -15.28 -11.31 15.90
C SER A 524 -16.76 -11.59 16.22
N ASP A 525 -17.66 -11.05 15.41
CA ASP A 525 -19.10 -11.31 15.52
C ASP A 525 -19.46 -12.79 15.30
N VAL A 526 -18.53 -13.60 14.74
CA VAL A 526 -18.75 -15.03 14.45
C VAL A 526 -18.45 -15.92 15.65
N LEU A 527 -17.71 -15.44 16.66
CA LEU A 527 -17.25 -16.24 17.79
C LEU A 527 -18.39 -16.93 18.54
N VAL A 528 -19.39 -16.17 18.95
CA VAL A 528 -20.51 -16.70 19.74
C VAL A 528 -21.28 -17.77 18.98
N SER A 529 -21.60 -17.53 17.71
CA SER A 529 -22.29 -18.49 16.87
C SER A 529 -21.44 -19.75 16.62
N TYR A 530 -20.12 -19.61 16.50
CA TYR A 530 -19.22 -20.76 16.39
C TYR A 530 -19.24 -21.59 17.66
N ILE A 531 -19.10 -20.98 18.85
CA ILE A 531 -19.14 -21.65 20.14
C ILE A 531 -20.49 -22.38 20.32
N GLU A 532 -21.63 -21.73 19.98
CA GLU A 532 -22.94 -22.35 20.04
C GLU A 532 -23.04 -23.61 19.17
N ASN A 533 -22.56 -23.53 17.92
CA ASN A 533 -22.52 -24.66 17.02
C ASN A 533 -21.66 -25.83 17.54
N VAL A 534 -20.47 -25.52 18.04
CA VAL A 534 -19.56 -26.55 18.59
C VAL A 534 -20.14 -27.15 19.86
N THR A 535 -20.77 -26.37 20.73
CA THR A 535 -21.45 -26.85 21.94
C THR A 535 -22.51 -27.86 21.61
N ASN A 536 -23.36 -27.53 20.63
CA ASN A 536 -24.43 -28.41 20.17
C ASN A 536 -23.88 -29.70 19.49
N ALA A 537 -22.79 -29.58 18.74
CA ALA A 537 -22.17 -30.72 18.05
C ALA A 537 -21.45 -31.67 19.01
N SER A 538 -20.73 -31.15 19.99
CA SER A 538 -19.96 -31.94 20.98
C SER A 538 -20.80 -32.44 22.15
N GLN A 539 -21.98 -31.87 22.40
CA GLN A 539 -22.83 -32.12 23.56
C GLN A 539 -22.11 -31.87 24.89
N VAL A 540 -21.15 -30.91 24.89
CA VAL A 540 -20.40 -30.56 26.11
C VAL A 540 -21.32 -29.83 27.09
N ASN A 541 -21.12 -30.10 28.40
CA ASN A 541 -21.76 -29.29 29.43
C ASN A 541 -21.06 -27.94 29.57
N PRO A 542 -21.73 -26.80 29.24
CA PRO A 542 -21.09 -25.47 29.29
C PRO A 542 -20.51 -25.11 30.67
N HIS A 543 -21.10 -25.57 31.75
CA HIS A 543 -20.62 -25.32 33.12
C HIS A 543 -19.26 -25.93 33.42
N LEU A 544 -18.78 -26.88 32.58
CA LEU A 544 -17.45 -27.48 32.67
C LEU A 544 -16.41 -26.75 31.83
N ILE A 545 -16.79 -25.71 31.11
CA ILE A 545 -15.87 -24.89 30.31
C ILE A 545 -15.81 -23.48 30.90
N GLU A 546 -14.60 -22.96 31.02
CA GLU A 546 -14.31 -21.61 31.47
C GLU A 546 -13.44 -20.90 30.42
N PHE A 547 -13.84 -19.75 29.95
CA PHE A 547 -13.04 -18.99 28.98
C PHE A 547 -12.15 -17.99 29.72
N GLU A 548 -10.87 -17.99 29.38
CA GLU A 548 -9.87 -17.08 29.92
C GLU A 548 -9.66 -15.91 28.99
N ILE A 549 -9.76 -14.71 29.54
CA ILE A 549 -9.65 -13.43 28.84
C ILE A 549 -8.60 -12.59 29.55
N THR A 550 -7.57 -12.15 28.82
CA THR A 550 -6.52 -11.31 29.40
C THR A 550 -7.02 -9.88 29.67
N GLU A 551 -6.41 -9.22 30.65
CA GLU A 551 -6.73 -7.83 30.99
C GLU A 551 -6.61 -6.87 29.79
N HIS A 552 -5.60 -7.08 28.92
CA HIS A 552 -5.38 -6.25 27.75
C HIS A 552 -6.55 -6.24 26.75
N THR A 553 -7.16 -7.38 26.59
CA THR A 553 -8.30 -7.55 25.65
C THR A 553 -9.51 -6.71 26.03
N LEU A 554 -9.71 -6.45 27.33
CA LEU A 554 -10.84 -5.68 27.85
C LEU A 554 -10.73 -4.18 27.54
N ILE A 555 -9.51 -3.65 27.46
CA ILE A 555 -9.27 -2.21 27.29
C ILE A 555 -9.61 -1.76 25.87
N GLU A 556 -9.39 -2.60 24.88
CA GLU A 556 -9.47 -2.22 23.47
C GLU A 556 -10.90 -2.01 22.94
N ASN A 557 -11.89 -2.78 23.43
CA ASN A 557 -13.29 -2.64 22.99
C ASN A 557 -14.27 -3.15 24.07
N PHE A 558 -14.36 -2.43 25.16
CA PHE A 558 -15.07 -2.83 26.36
C PHE A 558 -16.53 -3.24 26.12
N GLU A 559 -17.32 -2.40 25.45
CA GLU A 559 -18.77 -2.62 25.27
C GLU A 559 -19.05 -3.89 24.43
N HIS A 560 -18.28 -4.10 23.38
CA HIS A 560 -18.41 -5.30 22.55
C HIS A 560 -18.00 -6.55 23.30
N THR A 561 -16.87 -6.51 24.02
CA THR A 561 -16.38 -7.64 24.83
C THR A 561 -17.39 -7.97 25.93
N LEU A 562 -17.97 -6.98 26.60
CA LEU A 562 -19.01 -7.18 27.60
C LEU A 562 -20.25 -7.88 27.02
N ALA A 563 -20.68 -7.50 25.82
CA ALA A 563 -21.81 -8.15 25.15
C ALA A 563 -21.53 -9.64 24.86
N ILE A 564 -20.32 -9.97 24.38
CA ILE A 564 -19.90 -11.35 24.12
C ILE A 564 -19.84 -12.14 25.43
N VAL A 565 -19.20 -11.61 26.46
CA VAL A 565 -19.08 -12.26 27.78
C VAL A 565 -20.46 -12.56 28.37
N ASN A 566 -21.39 -11.59 28.33
CA ASN A 566 -22.74 -11.81 28.82
C ASN A 566 -23.44 -12.95 28.06
N ARG A 567 -23.26 -13.01 26.74
CA ARG A 567 -23.83 -14.07 25.91
C ARG A 567 -23.27 -15.46 26.22
N LEU A 568 -21.93 -15.55 26.45
CA LEU A 568 -21.30 -16.79 26.86
C LEU A 568 -21.80 -17.25 28.25
N ARG A 569 -22.00 -16.32 29.17
CA ARG A 569 -22.58 -16.64 30.49
C ARG A 569 -24.05 -17.10 30.39
N GLU A 570 -24.86 -16.50 29.55
CA GLU A 570 -26.22 -16.96 29.29
C GLU A 570 -26.26 -18.39 28.79
N MET A 571 -25.23 -18.81 28.05
CA MET A 571 -25.06 -20.18 27.60
C MET A 571 -24.54 -21.13 28.70
N GLY A 572 -24.14 -20.60 29.86
CA GLY A 572 -23.68 -21.37 31.04
C GLY A 572 -22.18 -21.52 31.14
N PHE A 573 -21.38 -20.86 30.32
CA PHE A 573 -19.92 -20.87 30.41
C PHE A 573 -19.39 -20.04 31.58
N GLY A 574 -18.28 -20.49 32.19
CA GLY A 574 -17.51 -19.68 33.14
C GLY A 574 -16.61 -18.69 32.43
N ILE A 575 -16.29 -17.60 33.09
CA ILE A 575 -15.38 -16.57 32.58
C ILE A 575 -14.30 -16.25 33.61
N SER A 576 -13.05 -16.30 33.18
CA SER A 576 -11.86 -16.02 34.00
C SER A 576 -11.13 -14.80 33.47
N LEU A 577 -10.69 -13.94 34.37
CA LEU A 577 -9.77 -12.85 34.05
C LEU A 577 -8.34 -13.34 34.23
N ASP A 578 -7.55 -13.29 33.18
CA ASP A 578 -6.17 -13.77 33.13
C ASP A 578 -5.15 -12.63 33.13
N ASP A 579 -3.90 -12.94 33.52
CA ASP A 579 -2.74 -12.02 33.59
C ASP A 579 -3.00 -10.76 34.45
N PHE A 580 -3.80 -10.87 35.52
CA PHE A 580 -4.20 -9.71 36.31
C PHE A 580 -3.03 -9.02 37.00
N GLY A 581 -2.93 -7.71 36.79
CA GLY A 581 -1.96 -6.82 37.44
C GLY A 581 -0.72 -6.49 36.59
N THR A 582 -0.58 -7.06 35.40
CA THR A 582 0.59 -6.82 34.53
C THR A 582 0.58 -5.44 33.86
N ARG A 583 -0.57 -4.74 33.83
CA ARG A 583 -0.77 -3.42 33.24
C ARG A 583 -1.66 -2.52 34.12
N TYR A 584 -2.15 -1.40 33.58
CA TYR A 584 -3.05 -0.47 34.29
C TYR A 584 -4.43 -1.10 34.54
N SER A 585 -4.55 -1.80 35.65
CA SER A 585 -5.82 -2.42 36.06
C SER A 585 -6.86 -1.38 36.40
N SER A 586 -7.90 -1.26 35.59
CA SER A 586 -9.07 -0.49 35.96
C SER A 586 -10.03 -1.36 36.78
N LEU A 587 -10.15 -1.10 38.05
CA LEU A 587 -11.12 -1.76 38.94
C LEU A 587 -12.57 -1.64 38.45
N ASP A 588 -12.82 -0.71 37.52
CA ASP A 588 -14.15 -0.52 36.93
C ASP A 588 -14.55 -1.71 36.02
N TYR A 589 -13.60 -2.38 35.41
CA TYR A 589 -13.86 -3.59 34.60
C TYR A 589 -14.26 -4.77 35.47
N LEU A 590 -13.56 -4.99 36.59
CA LEU A 590 -13.91 -6.04 37.54
C LEU A 590 -15.32 -5.88 38.12
N ARG A 591 -15.80 -4.64 38.24
CA ARG A 591 -17.15 -4.34 38.72
C ARG A 591 -18.23 -4.61 37.67
N LYS A 592 -17.93 -4.35 36.38
CA LYS A 592 -18.90 -4.41 35.28
C LYS A 592 -19.00 -5.74 34.57
N ILE A 593 -17.88 -6.47 34.47
CA ILE A 593 -17.84 -7.78 33.84
C ILE A 593 -18.05 -8.86 34.88
N PRO A 594 -19.00 -9.78 34.70
CA PRO A 594 -19.30 -10.81 35.66
C PRO A 594 -18.30 -11.99 35.53
N PHE A 595 -17.11 -11.83 36.07
CA PHE A 595 -16.11 -12.90 36.17
C PHE A 595 -16.48 -13.91 37.25
N ASP A 596 -16.00 -15.14 37.08
CA ASP A 596 -16.06 -16.21 38.10
C ASP A 596 -14.70 -16.41 38.76
N THR A 597 -13.62 -16.16 38.02
CA THR A 597 -12.25 -16.45 38.43
C THR A 597 -11.33 -15.26 38.13
N LEU A 598 -10.33 -15.04 38.97
CA LEU A 598 -9.23 -14.11 38.78
C LEU A 598 -7.91 -14.86 38.89
N LYS A 599 -7.11 -14.89 37.82
CA LYS A 599 -5.77 -15.50 37.79
C LYS A 599 -4.72 -14.42 38.04
N ILE A 600 -3.81 -14.72 38.98
CA ILE A 600 -2.73 -13.83 39.39
C ILE A 600 -1.48 -14.25 38.63
N ASP A 601 -0.97 -13.35 37.82
CA ASP A 601 0.18 -13.61 36.93
C ASP A 601 1.43 -14.04 37.70
N LYS A 602 2.20 -14.92 37.05
CA LYS A 602 3.45 -15.47 37.59
C LYS A 602 4.42 -14.39 38.08
N SER A 603 4.52 -13.24 37.42
CA SER A 603 5.48 -12.18 37.79
C SER A 603 5.33 -11.69 39.24
N TYR A 604 4.11 -11.75 39.79
CA TYR A 604 3.84 -11.45 41.18
C TYR A 604 4.14 -12.64 42.12
N ILE A 605 3.89 -13.86 41.62
CA ILE A 605 4.08 -15.09 42.39
C ILE A 605 5.56 -15.42 42.57
N ASP A 606 6.41 -15.06 41.59
CA ASP A 606 7.85 -15.35 41.67
C ASP A 606 8.51 -14.78 42.93
N LYS A 607 8.02 -13.69 43.48
CA LYS A 607 8.57 -13.01 44.65
C LYS A 607 7.65 -13.02 45.87
N VAL A 608 6.57 -13.80 45.84
CA VAL A 608 5.57 -13.83 46.93
C VAL A 608 6.12 -14.36 48.25
N SER A 609 7.17 -15.19 48.21
CA SER A 609 7.85 -15.70 49.39
C SER A 609 8.64 -14.62 50.12
N ASP A 610 9.09 -13.59 49.46
CA ASP A 610 9.84 -12.48 50.04
C ASP A 610 8.92 -11.54 50.82
N GLU A 611 9.36 -11.07 51.97
CA GLU A 611 8.64 -10.00 52.70
C GLU A 611 8.88 -8.66 51.98
N GLY A 612 8.06 -8.37 50.95
CA GLY A 612 8.23 -7.23 50.09
C GLY A 612 6.92 -6.67 49.55
N LYS A 613 7.04 -5.71 48.60
CA LYS A 613 5.88 -5.04 47.97
C LYS A 613 5.03 -6.03 47.17
N ASP A 614 5.66 -6.99 46.50
CA ASP A 614 4.98 -7.97 45.64
C ASP A 614 4.04 -8.85 46.46
N ARG A 615 4.46 -9.29 47.66
CA ARG A 615 3.63 -10.05 48.58
C ARG A 615 2.41 -9.25 49.07
N ILE A 616 2.60 -7.95 49.41
CA ILE A 616 1.51 -7.09 49.82
C ILE A 616 0.48 -6.89 48.67
N ILE A 617 0.97 -6.75 47.45
CA ILE A 617 0.11 -6.63 46.24
C ILE A 617 -0.71 -7.92 46.08
N VAL A 618 -0.08 -9.09 46.13
CA VAL A 618 -0.76 -10.37 46.01
C VAL A 618 -1.82 -10.54 47.11
N GLU A 619 -1.50 -10.20 48.36
CA GLU A 619 -2.43 -10.25 49.50
C GLU A 619 -3.66 -9.39 49.23
N GLU A 620 -3.48 -8.12 48.76
CA GLU A 620 -4.59 -7.23 48.47
C GLU A 620 -5.41 -7.66 47.25
N ILE A 621 -4.76 -8.27 46.24
CA ILE A 621 -5.45 -8.86 45.07
C ILE A 621 -6.36 -10.00 45.52
N ILE A 622 -5.81 -10.96 46.32
CA ILE A 622 -6.58 -12.09 46.85
C ILE A 622 -7.75 -11.59 47.70
N ARG A 623 -7.50 -10.64 48.57
CA ARG A 623 -8.52 -10.08 49.46
C ARG A 623 -9.64 -9.37 48.65
N MET A 624 -9.25 -8.61 47.65
CA MET A 624 -10.22 -7.93 46.76
C MET A 624 -11.07 -8.94 45.99
N ALA A 625 -10.43 -9.95 45.39
CA ALA A 625 -11.12 -10.98 44.62
C ALA A 625 -12.13 -11.75 45.51
N ASN A 626 -11.73 -12.13 46.74
CA ASN A 626 -12.60 -12.80 47.72
C ASN A 626 -13.80 -11.94 48.08
N LEU A 627 -13.61 -10.61 48.28
CA LEU A 627 -14.70 -9.69 48.61
C LEU A 627 -15.67 -9.52 47.43
N LEU A 628 -15.20 -9.68 46.22
CA LEU A 628 -16.03 -9.65 45.00
C LEU A 628 -16.68 -10.99 44.69
N GLY A 629 -16.37 -12.07 45.48
CA GLY A 629 -16.90 -13.40 45.24
C GLY A 629 -16.22 -14.15 44.09
N LEU A 630 -15.03 -13.73 43.72
CA LEU A 630 -14.24 -14.36 42.67
C LEU A 630 -13.34 -15.48 43.24
N THR A 631 -13.21 -16.57 42.51
CA THR A 631 -12.21 -17.59 42.81
C THR A 631 -10.83 -17.09 42.39
N THR A 632 -9.82 -17.22 43.26
CA THR A 632 -8.44 -16.84 42.91
C THR A 632 -7.60 -18.05 42.52
N VAL A 633 -6.83 -17.86 41.41
CA VAL A 633 -5.83 -18.82 40.93
C VAL A 633 -4.47 -18.14 40.93
N ALA A 634 -3.47 -18.71 41.59
CA ALA A 634 -2.10 -18.26 41.52
C ALA A 634 -1.36 -19.06 40.44
N GLU A 635 -0.72 -18.34 39.52
CA GLU A 635 0.01 -18.96 38.41
C GLU A 635 1.52 -19.05 38.65
N GLY A 636 2.16 -20.05 38.04
CA GLY A 636 3.61 -20.17 38.06
C GLY A 636 4.20 -20.54 39.41
N ILE A 637 3.48 -21.29 40.22
CA ILE A 637 4.00 -21.80 41.51
C ILE A 637 5.10 -22.81 41.21
N GLU A 638 6.35 -22.51 41.63
CA GLU A 638 7.53 -23.34 41.40
C GLU A 638 8.13 -23.89 42.70
N THR A 639 7.85 -23.26 43.84
CA THR A 639 8.40 -23.67 45.12
C THR A 639 7.31 -23.96 46.14
N LEU A 640 7.67 -24.84 47.12
CA LEU A 640 6.80 -25.16 48.26
C LEU A 640 6.50 -23.92 49.14
N GLU A 641 7.49 -23.04 49.25
CA GLU A 641 7.35 -21.78 50.03
C GLU A 641 6.30 -20.87 49.41
N GLN A 642 6.33 -20.68 48.09
CA GLN A 642 5.30 -19.89 47.36
C GLN A 642 3.91 -20.47 47.65
N ARG A 643 3.71 -21.78 47.52
CA ARG A 643 2.44 -22.44 47.80
C ARG A 643 1.95 -22.17 49.21
N ILE A 644 2.81 -22.38 50.22
CA ILE A 644 2.45 -22.19 51.65
C ILE A 644 2.07 -20.73 51.93
N VAL A 645 2.75 -19.77 51.33
CA VAL A 645 2.43 -18.35 51.48
C VAL A 645 1.06 -18.05 50.87
N LEU A 646 0.81 -18.51 49.65
CA LEU A 646 -0.45 -18.30 48.93
C LEU A 646 -1.64 -18.92 49.68
N GLU A 647 -1.48 -20.13 50.20
CA GLU A 647 -2.49 -20.79 51.06
C GLU A 647 -2.82 -19.94 52.30
N LYS A 648 -1.79 -19.40 52.99
CA LYS A 648 -1.97 -18.50 54.12
C LYS A 648 -2.64 -17.18 53.78
N LEU A 649 -2.40 -16.66 52.62
CA LEU A 649 -3.04 -15.45 52.11
C LEU A 649 -4.48 -15.68 51.67
N GLY A 650 -4.96 -16.93 51.65
CA GLY A 650 -6.32 -17.31 51.30
C GLY A 650 -6.57 -17.44 49.81
N CYS A 651 -5.53 -17.67 48.99
CA CYS A 651 -5.67 -18.10 47.62
C CYS A 651 -6.28 -19.49 47.54
N GLN A 652 -7.33 -19.66 46.73
CA GLN A 652 -8.04 -20.93 46.69
C GLN A 652 -7.35 -21.94 45.78
N LEU A 653 -6.92 -21.53 44.61
CA LEU A 653 -6.38 -22.41 43.57
C LEU A 653 -4.96 -22.02 43.21
N GLY A 654 -4.21 -22.99 42.68
CA GLY A 654 -2.86 -22.77 42.20
C GLY A 654 -2.48 -23.65 41.05
N GLN A 655 -1.61 -23.11 40.22
CA GLN A 655 -1.06 -23.77 39.03
C GLN A 655 0.46 -23.51 38.97
N GLY A 656 1.24 -24.50 38.61
CA GLY A 656 2.68 -24.31 38.45
C GLY A 656 3.48 -25.60 38.37
N TYR A 657 4.76 -25.47 38.08
CA TYR A 657 5.66 -26.61 37.87
C TYR A 657 5.99 -27.35 39.16
N LEU A 658 5.72 -26.76 40.28
CA LEU A 658 5.79 -27.47 41.57
C LEU A 658 4.82 -28.67 41.59
N MET A 659 3.61 -28.49 41.01
CA MET A 659 2.54 -29.48 41.07
C MET A 659 2.50 -30.35 39.83
N SER A 660 2.43 -29.74 38.67
CA SER A 660 2.45 -30.41 37.36
C SER A 660 2.88 -29.49 36.25
N ARG A 661 3.65 -30.04 35.33
CA ARG A 661 3.84 -29.40 34.03
C ARG A 661 2.63 -29.68 33.13
N PRO A 662 2.41 -28.89 32.04
CA PRO A 662 1.44 -29.27 31.04
C PRO A 662 1.74 -30.67 30.48
N VAL A 663 0.74 -31.53 30.45
CA VAL A 663 0.84 -32.93 29.99
C VAL A 663 -0.18 -33.18 28.86
N ASN A 664 0.05 -34.21 28.07
CA ASN A 664 -0.87 -34.60 26.99
C ASN A 664 -2.15 -35.24 27.55
N GLU A 665 -3.14 -35.48 26.69
CA GLU A 665 -4.45 -36.05 27.05
C GLU A 665 -4.36 -37.35 27.84
N THR A 666 -3.48 -38.29 27.44
CA THR A 666 -3.34 -39.56 28.10
C THR A 666 -2.79 -39.41 29.52
N ALA A 667 -1.71 -38.65 29.64
CA ALA A 667 -1.05 -38.45 30.93
C ALA A 667 -1.90 -37.66 31.94
N VAL A 668 -2.73 -36.68 31.46
CA VAL A 668 -3.63 -35.99 32.39
C VAL A 668 -4.76 -36.88 32.90
N LEU A 669 -5.25 -37.81 32.09
CA LEU A 669 -6.28 -38.78 32.54
C LEU A 669 -5.71 -39.75 33.55
N GLU A 670 -4.49 -40.26 33.35
CA GLU A 670 -3.76 -41.12 34.32
C GLU A 670 -3.56 -40.36 35.65
N LEU A 671 -3.08 -39.11 35.58
CA LEU A 671 -2.89 -38.27 36.77
C LEU A 671 -4.19 -38.06 37.57
N LEU A 672 -5.30 -37.82 36.88
CA LEU A 672 -6.60 -37.65 37.53
C LEU A 672 -7.16 -38.94 38.11
N ASP A 673 -6.81 -40.12 37.57
CA ASP A 673 -7.25 -41.41 38.08
C ASP A 673 -6.35 -41.88 39.27
N GLU A 674 -5.06 -41.54 39.30
CA GLU A 674 -4.16 -41.81 40.41
C GLU A 674 -4.48 -41.04 41.71
N MET A 675 -5.11 -39.87 41.58
CA MET A 675 -5.47 -38.99 42.71
C MET A 675 -6.87 -39.29 43.28
N ARG A 676 -7.55 -40.29 42.79
CA ARG A 676 -8.82 -40.82 43.31
C ARG A 676 -8.59 -41.93 44.27
#